data_b9297da9b741e8531cb3c8eacde0843a
#
_entry.id   b9297da9b741e8531cb3c8eacde0843a
#
_cell.length_a   1.000
_cell.length_b   1.000
_cell.length_c   1.000
_cell.angle_alpha   90.00
_cell.angle_beta   90.00
_cell.angle_gamma   90.00
#
_symmetry.space_group_name_H-M   'P 1'
#
loop_
_entity.id
_entity.type
_entity.pdbx_description
1 polymer ?
#
loop_
_entity_poly.entity_id
_entity_poly.type
_entity_poly.pdbx_seq_one_letter_code
_entity_poly.pdbx_strand_id
1 'polypeptide(L)'
;MMLPRTFFAFLLFALSCFRWLEYAESKLPKLPQEEVDALKEITSTMGATYWEFDSDSCHSKMLRLTPEPPKGSQSSIDCDCTSEINTCHVVGITFKRLNLPGMLPPYLAKLPNLTQVDFALNYLSGTIPKEWGSTKLTNISLFVNRIFGEIPKELGSITTLTYLNLEANQFSGVVPHELGSLSNLKTLILSSNKLSGKLPVTFAKLQNLTDFRISDNSFNGEIPSFIQNWKSLERLDMLASGMEGRIPSNISLLSNLNQLKISDINSPSQDFPMLRNMTGMTILVLRNCHITGELPSYFWSMKNLNMLDVSFNKLVGEIPVIDVPVGHLRFLFLTGNMLSGNLPESLLKDGSSLDLSYNNFTWQGPDQPACRDYLNLNLNLFRSFSGTKLRGLLPCSKISNCPAYSHCFHVNCGGKNVKVMENDENIQYVGDDGALGSSAAKYFIDYENHWGFSSTGDFLDDGDYLNSRYIRSLPSSNLPELYKTARVAPISLTYFRYCMENGKYTVKLHFAEIQFSNDNTYSSLGRRLFDIYVQGALFRKDFNIEGETHVAQKPYILSLYNVNVTDNILEIQFYWAGKGTTRIPVSGVYGPLISAFSIVSDSKPCTDQKNVRHKIIVGVGFGVTALCLVIIIVGIFWWKGYFKGIIRKIKDTERRDCLTGTFTLKQIRDATEDFSPDNKIGEGGFGPVYKGQLSDGTLVAVKQLSSRSRQGNGDQLILVYEYMENNSLAHALFSSKDQLKLDWATRLRICIGIAKGLAFLHEESRLKIVHRDIKATNVLLDGNLNPKISDFGLARLDEEKTHVTTRIAGTIGYMAPEYALWGYLSYKADVYSYGVVVFEVVSGKNYKNFMPSDNCVCLLDKAFHLQRAENLIEMVDERLRSEVNPTEAITLMKVALLCTSVSPSHRPTMSEVVNMLEGRISIPNAIQQPTDFSEDLRFKAMRDIHQQRENHSLSTS
;
A
#
# COMPACT_ATOMS: atom_id res chain seq x y z
N MET A 1 10.26 74.70 53.26
CA MET A 1 9.20 73.91 53.88
C MET A 1 7.93 73.97 52.95
N MET A 2 8.03 73.46 51.71
CA MET A 2 6.91 73.51 50.73
C MET A 2 6.85 72.20 49.86
N LEU A 3 7.32 71.11 50.44
CA LEU A 3 7.33 69.82 49.72
C LEU A 3 6.21 68.79 50.12
N PRO A 4 5.35 68.96 51.16
CA PRO A 4 4.40 67.88 51.45
C PRO A 4 3.06 67.95 50.66
N ARG A 5 2.67 69.15 50.14
CA ARG A 5 1.36 69.22 49.43
C ARG A 5 1.33 68.75 48.01
N THR A 6 2.43 68.90 47.30
CA THR A 6 2.56 68.42 45.90
C THR A 6 2.69 66.89 45.79
N PHE A 7 3.37 66.27 46.76
CA PHE A 7 3.51 64.86 46.88
C PHE A 7 2.18 64.15 47.19
N PHE A 8 1.37 64.79 48.08
CA PHE A 8 0.05 64.27 48.43
C PHE A 8 -0.94 64.40 47.23
N ALA A 9 -0.88 65.47 46.46
CA ALA A 9 -1.66 65.66 45.25
C ALA A 9 -1.26 64.65 44.14
N PHE A 10 0.04 64.37 44.02
CA PHE A 10 0.55 63.37 43.05
C PHE A 10 0.15 61.94 43.44
N LEU A 11 0.18 61.63 44.78
CA LEU A 11 -0.26 60.33 45.31
C LEU A 11 -1.76 60.12 45.14
N LEU A 12 -2.57 61.11 45.35
CA LEU A 12 -4.01 61.14 45.18
C LEU A 12 -4.36 61.03 43.66
N PHE A 13 -3.59 61.70 42.80
CA PHE A 13 -3.75 61.54 41.33
C PHE A 13 -3.34 60.16 40.84
N ALA A 14 -2.24 59.62 41.33
CA ALA A 14 -1.81 58.26 41.05
C ALA A 14 -2.81 57.21 41.54
N LEU A 15 -3.34 57.37 42.75
CA LEU A 15 -4.40 56.52 43.33
C LEU A 15 -5.74 56.61 42.52
N SER A 16 -6.09 57.84 42.08
CA SER A 16 -7.27 58.01 41.23
C SER A 16 -7.06 57.47 39.87
N CYS A 17 -5.85 57.57 39.27
CA CYS A 17 -5.50 56.88 38.02
C CYS A 17 -5.48 55.35 38.16
N PHE A 18 -4.97 54.84 39.28
CA PHE A 18 -5.04 53.40 39.59
C PHE A 18 -6.49 52.89 39.73
N ARG A 19 -7.34 53.63 40.46
CA ARG A 19 -8.78 53.35 40.57
C ARG A 19 -9.51 53.47 39.22
N TRP A 20 -9.09 54.40 38.37
CA TRP A 20 -9.62 54.53 37.02
C TRP A 20 -9.19 53.37 36.13
N LEU A 21 -7.95 52.89 36.24
CA LEU A 21 -7.46 51.70 35.56
C LEU A 21 -8.18 50.44 36.05
N GLU A 22 -8.34 50.24 37.37
CA GLU A 22 -9.12 49.12 37.92
C GLU A 22 -10.61 49.19 37.49
N TYR A 23 -11.18 50.41 37.41
CA TYR A 23 -12.57 50.62 36.97
C TYR A 23 -12.72 50.44 35.43
N ALA A 24 -11.69 50.68 34.65
CA ALA A 24 -11.66 50.42 33.22
C ALA A 24 -11.49 48.92 32.89
N GLU A 25 -10.66 48.21 33.68
CA GLU A 25 -10.55 46.75 33.56
C GLU A 25 -11.84 46.03 33.97
N SER A 26 -12.59 46.58 34.94
CA SER A 26 -13.87 45.99 35.38
C SER A 26 -15.05 46.19 34.40
N LYS A 27 -14.86 46.87 33.25
CA LYS A 27 -15.89 47.14 32.27
C LYS A 27 -15.73 46.38 30.94
N LEU A 28 -14.66 45.58 30.78
CA LEU A 28 -14.55 44.73 29.58
C LEU A 28 -15.57 43.59 29.72
N PRO A 29 -16.38 43.34 28.67
CA PRO A 29 -17.29 42.21 28.66
C PRO A 29 -16.52 40.89 28.86
N LYS A 30 -17.02 40.00 29.72
CA LYS A 30 -16.37 38.73 30.07
C LYS A 30 -17.12 37.52 29.55
N LEU A 31 -16.39 36.43 29.30
CA LEU A 31 -16.96 35.15 28.95
C LEU A 31 -17.65 34.51 30.16
N PRO A 32 -18.88 33.96 30.04
CA PRO A 32 -19.56 33.20 31.06
C PRO A 32 -18.76 32.00 31.53
N GLN A 33 -18.74 31.70 32.82
CA GLN A 33 -18.00 30.56 33.38
C GLN A 33 -18.42 29.23 32.74
N GLU A 34 -19.71 29.06 32.40
CA GLU A 34 -20.23 27.89 31.72
C GLU A 34 -19.58 27.67 30.33
N GLU A 35 -19.35 28.73 29.56
CA GLU A 35 -18.66 28.69 28.29
C GLU A 35 -17.16 28.43 28.43
N VAL A 36 -16.51 28.99 29.47
CA VAL A 36 -15.11 28.68 29.82
C VAL A 36 -14.95 27.20 30.13
N ASP A 37 -15.85 26.65 30.94
CA ASP A 37 -15.81 25.21 31.29
C ASP A 37 -16.10 24.33 30.06
N ALA A 38 -17.04 24.74 29.21
CA ALA A 38 -17.29 24.05 27.93
C ALA A 38 -16.05 24.06 27.02
N LEU A 39 -15.32 25.17 26.89
CA LEU A 39 -14.08 25.23 26.12
C LEU A 39 -13.00 24.29 26.66
N LYS A 40 -12.87 24.16 27.98
CA LYS A 40 -11.93 23.22 28.62
C LYS A 40 -12.31 21.77 28.32
N GLU A 41 -13.59 21.42 28.40
CA GLU A 41 -14.09 20.07 28.06
C GLU A 41 -13.88 19.78 26.58
N ILE A 42 -14.14 20.73 25.68
CA ILE A 42 -13.93 20.63 24.22
C ILE A 42 -12.45 20.31 23.93
N THR A 43 -11.53 21.12 24.44
CA THR A 43 -10.11 20.96 24.17
C THR A 43 -9.52 19.69 24.78
N SER A 44 -9.95 19.33 25.99
CA SER A 44 -9.57 18.06 26.63
C SER A 44 -10.01 16.86 25.82
N THR A 45 -11.23 16.84 25.28
CA THR A 45 -11.76 15.77 24.43
C THR A 45 -10.97 15.66 23.12
N MET A 46 -10.52 16.78 22.58
CA MET A 46 -9.72 16.83 21.35
C MET A 46 -8.25 16.44 21.59
N GLY A 47 -7.87 16.15 22.83
CA GLY A 47 -6.52 15.74 23.21
C GLY A 47 -5.52 16.90 23.33
N ALA A 48 -6.02 18.10 23.58
CA ALA A 48 -5.21 19.29 23.77
C ALA A 48 -5.12 19.64 25.27
N THR A 49 -3.92 19.65 25.81
CA THR A 49 -3.67 19.89 27.24
C THR A 49 -2.99 21.22 27.52
N TYR A 50 -2.77 22.05 26.50
CA TYR A 50 -1.94 23.27 26.57
C TYR A 50 -2.72 24.57 26.42
N TRP A 51 -4.05 24.53 26.38
CA TRP A 51 -4.87 25.73 26.36
C TRP A 51 -5.41 26.05 27.77
N GLU A 52 -5.19 27.24 28.19
CA GLU A 52 -5.81 27.79 29.41
C GLU A 52 -6.89 28.78 29.00
N PHE A 53 -8.13 28.49 29.39
CA PHE A 53 -9.27 29.39 29.19
C PHE A 53 -9.72 29.99 30.48
N ASP A 54 -10.01 31.30 30.43
CA ASP A 54 -10.56 32.12 31.51
C ASP A 54 -11.65 33.06 30.98
N SER A 55 -12.20 33.91 31.89
CA SER A 55 -13.23 34.88 31.53
C SER A 55 -12.76 35.96 30.54
N ASP A 56 -11.46 36.16 30.41
CA ASP A 56 -10.86 37.18 29.54
C ASP A 56 -10.33 36.63 28.22
N SER A 57 -10.58 35.33 27.93
CA SER A 57 -10.09 34.61 26.74
C SER A 57 -10.58 35.24 25.44
N CYS A 58 -11.69 35.94 25.41
CA CYS A 58 -12.19 36.69 24.26
C CYS A 58 -11.33 37.89 23.88
N HIS A 59 -10.51 38.41 24.78
CA HIS A 59 -9.68 39.59 24.57
C HIS A 59 -8.24 39.27 24.23
N SER A 60 -7.81 38.05 24.46
CA SER A 60 -6.48 37.57 24.09
C SER A 60 -6.45 37.13 22.62
N LYS A 61 -5.75 37.90 21.78
CA LYS A 61 -5.61 37.55 20.32
C LYS A 61 -4.87 36.25 20.02
N MET A 62 -4.17 35.66 20.97
CA MET A 62 -3.46 34.42 20.86
C MET A 62 -3.67 33.58 22.11
N LEU A 63 -4.26 32.43 21.94
CA LEU A 63 -4.28 31.41 22.99
C LEU A 63 -2.84 30.95 23.25
N ARG A 64 -2.42 30.96 24.55
CA ARG A 64 -1.08 30.51 24.92
C ARG A 64 -0.94 29.02 24.66
N LEU A 65 -0.10 28.67 23.70
CA LEU A 65 0.19 27.30 23.35
C LEU A 65 1.59 26.91 23.84
N THR A 66 1.70 25.91 24.65
CA THR A 66 2.97 25.28 25.06
C THR A 66 2.82 23.77 24.95
N PRO A 67 3.58 23.03 24.10
CA PRO A 67 4.68 23.51 23.24
C PRO A 67 4.21 24.31 22.01
N GLU A 68 5.17 24.96 21.30
CA GLU A 68 4.85 25.72 20.08
C GLU A 68 4.11 24.87 19.06
N PRO A 69 3.01 25.40 18.48
CA PRO A 69 2.24 24.67 17.50
C PRO A 69 2.98 24.51 16.18
N PRO A 70 2.62 23.51 15.34
CA PRO A 70 3.20 23.30 14.02
C PRO A 70 3.15 24.57 13.16
N LYS A 71 4.18 24.83 12.36
CA LYS A 71 4.25 25.97 11.46
C LYS A 71 3.03 26.03 10.53
N GLY A 72 2.33 27.17 10.53
CA GLY A 72 1.11 27.39 9.72
C GLY A 72 -0.17 26.86 10.37
N SER A 73 -0.13 26.48 11.66
CA SER A 73 -1.33 26.19 12.44
C SER A 73 -2.14 27.45 12.74
N GLN A 74 -3.43 27.25 12.97
CA GLN A 74 -4.35 28.31 13.41
C GLN A 74 -5.09 27.85 14.67
N SER A 75 -5.07 28.71 15.70
CA SER A 75 -5.76 28.45 16.95
C SER A 75 -6.39 29.76 17.41
N SER A 76 -7.72 29.86 17.32
CA SER A 76 -8.48 31.02 17.77
C SER A 76 -9.86 30.64 18.28
N ILE A 77 -10.38 31.44 19.19
CA ILE A 77 -11.79 31.54 19.51
C ILE A 77 -12.28 32.92 19.09
N ASP A 78 -13.40 32.95 18.37
CA ASP A 78 -14.05 34.20 17.97
C ASP A 78 -15.24 34.44 18.86
N CYS A 79 -15.35 35.66 19.41
CA CYS A 79 -16.39 36.03 20.34
C CYS A 79 -17.21 37.24 19.83
N ASP A 80 -18.51 37.21 20.12
CA ASP A 80 -19.38 38.38 20.02
C ASP A 80 -19.55 39.02 21.43
N CYS A 81 -19.03 40.25 21.58
CA CYS A 81 -19.11 41.05 22.81
C CYS A 81 -20.03 42.28 22.62
N THR A 82 -20.84 42.31 21.55
CA THR A 82 -21.66 43.48 21.18
C THR A 82 -23.14 43.26 21.44
N SER A 83 -23.59 42.00 21.49
CA SER A 83 -25.00 41.64 21.61
C SER A 83 -25.58 41.79 23.02
N GLU A 84 -24.73 41.71 24.07
CA GLU A 84 -25.14 41.85 25.48
C GLU A 84 -24.21 42.80 26.25
N ILE A 85 -24.78 43.56 27.22
CA ILE A 85 -24.03 44.46 28.05
C ILE A 85 -23.16 43.67 29.06
N ASN A 86 -21.83 43.82 29.00
CA ASN A 86 -20.83 43.16 29.83
C ASN A 86 -20.63 41.63 29.65
N THR A 87 -21.19 41.03 28.64
CA THR A 87 -21.04 39.58 28.35
C THR A 87 -20.54 39.36 26.95
N CYS A 88 -19.52 38.48 26.80
CA CYS A 88 -19.07 37.96 25.52
C CYS A 88 -19.56 36.53 25.36
N HIS A 89 -19.87 36.12 24.15
CA HIS A 89 -20.22 34.74 23.84
C HIS A 89 -19.35 34.19 22.71
N VAL A 90 -18.95 32.92 22.82
CA VAL A 90 -18.17 32.25 21.77
C VAL A 90 -19.06 32.04 20.55
N VAL A 91 -18.64 32.58 19.39
CA VAL A 91 -19.33 32.43 18.10
C VAL A 91 -18.57 31.57 17.10
N GLY A 92 -17.25 31.39 17.29
CA GLY A 92 -16.40 30.60 16.41
C GLY A 92 -15.25 29.90 17.14
N ILE A 93 -14.89 28.69 16.67
CA ILE A 93 -13.73 27.96 17.17
C ILE A 93 -12.95 27.47 15.96
N THR A 94 -11.67 27.89 15.89
CA THR A 94 -10.74 27.44 14.84
C THR A 94 -9.54 26.76 15.49
N PHE A 95 -9.44 25.43 15.35
CA PHE A 95 -8.31 24.61 15.79
C PHE A 95 -7.79 23.79 14.61
N LYS A 96 -7.01 24.42 13.75
CA LYS A 96 -6.60 23.91 12.46
C LYS A 96 -5.11 23.62 12.37
N ARG A 97 -4.73 22.49 11.81
CA ARG A 97 -3.34 22.06 11.60
C ARG A 97 -2.54 21.95 12.92
N LEU A 98 -3.19 21.44 13.97
CA LEU A 98 -2.61 21.29 15.30
C LEU A 98 -2.26 19.83 15.65
N ASN A 99 -2.54 18.88 14.72
CA ASN A 99 -2.32 17.45 14.91
C ASN A 99 -3.02 16.86 16.14
N LEU A 100 -4.17 17.40 16.53
CA LEU A 100 -4.93 16.97 17.71
C LEU A 100 -5.32 15.48 17.60
N PRO A 101 -4.95 14.64 18.59
CA PRO A 101 -5.11 13.18 18.47
C PRO A 101 -6.43 12.64 19.02
N GLY A 102 -7.25 13.48 19.66
CA GLY A 102 -8.46 13.07 20.39
C GLY A 102 -9.67 12.78 19.53
N MET A 103 -10.85 13.12 20.05
CA MET A 103 -12.14 12.90 19.40
C MET A 103 -12.91 14.22 19.25
N LEU A 104 -13.97 14.20 18.41
CA LEU A 104 -14.88 15.34 18.30
C LEU A 104 -15.65 15.54 19.62
N PRO A 105 -15.72 16.78 20.12
CA PRO A 105 -16.36 17.07 21.39
C PRO A 105 -17.89 17.12 21.28
N PRO A 106 -18.67 16.40 22.13
CA PRO A 106 -20.12 16.53 22.17
C PRO A 106 -20.58 17.88 22.76
N TYR A 107 -19.70 18.55 23.48
CA TYR A 107 -20.00 19.73 24.30
C TYR A 107 -20.19 21.05 23.54
N LEU A 108 -20.13 21.04 22.17
CA LEU A 108 -20.43 22.24 21.36
C LEU A 108 -21.84 22.77 21.63
N ALA A 109 -22.79 21.91 21.98
CA ALA A 109 -24.15 22.31 22.34
C ALA A 109 -24.23 23.15 23.62
N LYS A 110 -23.17 23.17 24.45
CA LYS A 110 -23.09 24.04 25.64
C LYS A 110 -22.71 25.50 25.30
N LEU A 111 -22.37 25.79 24.04
CA LEU A 111 -22.06 27.13 23.54
C LEU A 111 -23.25 27.66 22.72
N PRO A 112 -24.18 28.41 23.30
CA PRO A 112 -25.49 28.71 22.69
C PRO A 112 -25.41 29.60 21.47
N ASN A 113 -24.34 30.41 21.34
CA ASN A 113 -24.12 31.34 20.25
C ASN A 113 -23.09 30.84 19.21
N LEU A 114 -22.59 29.59 19.35
CA LEU A 114 -21.61 29.04 18.45
C LEU A 114 -22.19 28.84 17.05
N THR A 115 -21.56 29.48 16.06
CA THR A 115 -21.96 29.45 14.65
C THR A 115 -20.92 28.76 13.74
N GLN A 116 -19.66 28.72 14.13
CA GLN A 116 -18.59 28.21 13.28
C GLN A 116 -17.61 27.31 14.03
N VAL A 117 -17.26 26.16 13.39
CA VAL A 117 -16.17 25.30 13.84
C VAL A 117 -15.29 24.89 12.66
N ASP A 118 -13.97 25.11 12.80
CA ASP A 118 -12.96 24.60 11.86
C ASP A 118 -11.92 23.75 12.62
N PHE A 119 -12.06 22.43 12.52
CA PHE A 119 -11.17 21.44 13.10
C PHE A 119 -10.37 20.71 12.01
N ALA A 120 -10.15 21.36 10.88
CA ALA A 120 -9.46 20.80 9.73
C ALA A 120 -7.98 20.52 10.00
N LEU A 121 -7.42 19.54 9.25
CA LEU A 121 -6.00 19.19 9.25
C LEU A 121 -5.49 18.79 10.65
N ASN A 122 -6.22 17.88 11.29
CA ASN A 122 -5.85 17.30 12.57
C ASN A 122 -5.75 15.77 12.48
N TYR A 123 -5.59 15.12 13.61
CA TYR A 123 -5.51 13.68 13.72
C TYR A 123 -6.67 13.13 14.56
N LEU A 124 -7.82 13.86 14.57
CA LEU A 124 -9.02 13.52 15.32
C LEU A 124 -9.64 12.22 14.81
N SER A 125 -10.21 11.45 15.73
CA SER A 125 -10.86 10.16 15.45
C SER A 125 -12.28 10.12 16.06
N GLY A 126 -12.91 8.95 16.05
CA GLY A 126 -14.28 8.78 16.56
C GLY A 126 -15.34 9.15 15.53
N THR A 127 -16.55 9.41 15.99
CA THR A 127 -17.74 9.75 15.17
C THR A 127 -18.17 11.18 15.42
N ILE A 128 -18.99 11.75 14.52
CA ILE A 128 -19.62 13.06 14.79
C ILE A 128 -20.68 12.86 15.89
N PRO A 129 -20.61 13.63 16.99
CA PRO A 129 -21.60 13.55 18.06
C PRO A 129 -23.00 13.97 17.60
N LYS A 130 -24.03 13.23 17.97
CA LYS A 130 -25.43 13.53 17.64
C LYS A 130 -25.92 14.83 18.25
N GLU A 131 -25.33 15.20 19.37
CA GLU A 131 -25.61 16.42 20.13
C GLU A 131 -25.39 17.69 19.29
N TRP A 132 -24.55 17.62 18.26
CA TRP A 132 -24.33 18.73 17.33
C TRP A 132 -25.61 19.13 16.60
N GLY A 133 -26.57 18.20 16.40
CA GLY A 133 -27.88 18.48 15.78
C GLY A 133 -28.72 19.54 16.53
N SER A 134 -28.42 19.84 17.78
CA SER A 134 -29.11 20.89 18.58
C SER A 134 -28.42 22.26 18.49
N THR A 135 -27.29 22.38 17.78
CA THR A 135 -26.55 23.63 17.65
C THR A 135 -27.14 24.55 16.57
N LYS A 136 -26.67 25.81 16.54
CA LYS A 136 -27.00 26.80 15.50
C LYS A 136 -25.88 27.03 14.51
N LEU A 137 -25.03 25.98 14.29
CA LEU A 137 -23.88 26.10 13.42
C LEU A 137 -24.27 26.52 11.99
N THR A 138 -23.49 27.43 11.43
CA THR A 138 -23.54 27.83 10.02
C THR A 138 -22.43 27.19 9.21
N ASN A 139 -21.27 26.93 9.86
CA ASN A 139 -20.09 26.40 9.23
C ASN A 139 -19.51 25.22 10.05
N ILE A 140 -19.33 24.06 9.38
CA ILE A 140 -18.64 22.90 9.93
C ILE A 140 -17.55 22.47 8.96
N SER A 141 -16.29 22.49 9.42
CA SER A 141 -15.12 22.02 8.69
C SER A 141 -14.38 20.95 9.48
N LEU A 142 -14.43 19.69 9.00
CA LEU A 142 -13.72 18.54 9.56
C LEU A 142 -12.71 17.96 8.54
N PHE A 143 -12.35 18.77 7.55
CA PHE A 143 -11.45 18.40 6.45
C PHE A 143 -10.14 17.81 6.95
N VAL A 144 -9.76 16.64 6.44
CA VAL A 144 -8.54 15.90 6.81
C VAL A 144 -8.47 15.55 8.29
N ASN A 145 -9.07 14.43 8.65
CA ASN A 145 -9.01 13.79 9.95
C ASN A 145 -9.16 12.27 9.79
N ARG A 146 -9.28 11.53 10.89
CA ARG A 146 -9.54 10.08 10.94
C ARG A 146 -10.95 9.77 11.44
N ILE A 147 -11.90 10.68 11.24
CA ILE A 147 -13.27 10.54 11.70
C ILE A 147 -13.94 9.44 10.88
N PHE A 148 -14.64 8.52 11.53
CA PHE A 148 -15.25 7.34 10.93
C PHE A 148 -16.73 7.18 11.30
N GLY A 149 -17.34 6.10 10.81
CA GLY A 149 -18.74 5.80 11.05
C GLY A 149 -19.68 6.51 10.06
N GLU A 150 -20.96 6.47 10.33
CA GLU A 150 -21.98 7.11 9.49
C GLU A 150 -22.09 8.60 9.80
N ILE A 151 -22.51 9.38 8.80
CA ILE A 151 -22.89 10.78 9.00
C ILE A 151 -24.21 10.79 9.82
N PRO A 152 -24.25 11.40 11.02
CA PRO A 152 -25.44 11.37 11.84
C PRO A 152 -26.58 12.17 11.19
N LYS A 153 -27.77 11.59 11.16
CA LYS A 153 -28.97 12.22 10.59
C LYS A 153 -29.37 13.51 11.32
N GLU A 154 -28.98 13.63 12.58
CA GLU A 154 -29.23 14.80 13.43
C GLU A 154 -28.58 16.07 12.86
N LEU A 155 -27.53 15.98 12.06
CA LEU A 155 -26.96 17.15 11.36
C LEU A 155 -28.00 17.83 10.43
N GLY A 156 -28.98 17.06 9.90
CA GLY A 156 -30.08 17.60 9.11
C GLY A 156 -31.01 18.55 9.86
N SER A 157 -30.93 18.59 11.21
CA SER A 157 -31.70 19.51 12.06
C SER A 157 -31.06 20.89 12.15
N ILE A 158 -29.78 21.06 11.75
CA ILE A 158 -29.06 22.36 11.82
C ILE A 158 -29.46 23.23 10.60
N THR A 159 -30.68 23.73 10.59
CA THR A 159 -31.21 24.48 9.42
C THR A 159 -30.46 25.77 9.12
N THR A 160 -29.63 26.26 10.02
CA THR A 160 -28.71 27.40 9.85
C THR A 160 -27.48 27.06 9.00
N LEU A 161 -27.18 25.77 8.75
CA LEU A 161 -25.94 25.34 8.10
C LEU A 161 -25.85 25.81 6.66
N THR A 162 -24.73 26.46 6.33
CA THR A 162 -24.42 26.96 4.98
C THR A 162 -23.20 26.26 4.40
N TYR A 163 -22.29 25.74 5.23
CA TYR A 163 -21.05 25.12 4.83
C TYR A 163 -20.81 23.81 5.62
N LEU A 164 -20.67 22.70 4.92
CA LEU A 164 -20.32 21.40 5.50
C LEU A 164 -19.19 20.75 4.69
N ASN A 165 -18.02 20.63 5.32
CA ASN A 165 -16.88 19.99 4.71
C ASN A 165 -16.40 18.79 5.57
N LEU A 166 -16.60 17.58 5.05
CA LEU A 166 -16.21 16.29 5.63
C LEU A 166 -15.12 15.58 4.80
N GLU A 167 -14.49 16.27 3.85
CA GLU A 167 -13.51 15.70 2.90
C GLU A 167 -12.33 15.06 3.63
N ALA A 168 -11.79 13.98 3.05
CA ALA A 168 -10.61 13.26 3.50
C ALA A 168 -10.73 12.76 4.97
N ASN A 169 -11.73 11.93 5.18
CA ASN A 169 -12.02 11.21 6.42
C ASN A 169 -12.28 9.72 6.12
N GLN A 170 -12.91 9.02 7.05
CA GLN A 170 -13.27 7.61 6.92
C GLN A 170 -14.77 7.37 7.08
N PHE A 171 -15.60 8.37 6.77
CA PHE A 171 -17.05 8.22 6.82
C PHE A 171 -17.52 7.11 5.90
N SER A 172 -18.48 6.32 6.35
CA SER A 172 -19.03 5.14 5.65
C SER A 172 -20.55 5.13 5.72
N GLY A 173 -21.16 4.13 5.09
CA GLY A 173 -22.62 4.03 5.04
C GLY A 173 -23.27 4.98 4.03
N VAL A 174 -24.58 5.14 4.13
CA VAL A 174 -25.37 5.98 3.22
C VAL A 174 -25.43 7.42 3.72
N VAL A 175 -25.49 8.38 2.80
CA VAL A 175 -25.72 9.77 3.17
C VAL A 175 -27.16 9.96 3.67
N PRO A 176 -27.36 10.52 4.89
CA PRO A 176 -28.68 10.66 5.46
C PRO A 176 -29.61 11.57 4.62
N HIS A 177 -30.85 11.14 4.40
CA HIS A 177 -31.82 11.93 3.63
C HIS A 177 -32.25 13.23 4.36
N GLU A 178 -32.02 13.29 5.66
CA GLU A 178 -32.31 14.46 6.51
C GLU A 178 -31.42 15.66 6.14
N LEU A 179 -30.21 15.43 5.59
CA LEU A 179 -29.38 16.53 5.10
C LEU A 179 -30.07 17.34 3.99
N GLY A 180 -31.04 16.75 3.27
CA GLY A 180 -31.88 17.47 2.31
C GLY A 180 -32.80 18.53 2.91
N SER A 181 -32.90 18.63 4.24
CA SER A 181 -33.63 19.69 4.95
C SER A 181 -32.83 20.96 5.15
N LEU A 182 -31.51 20.93 4.85
CA LEU A 182 -30.58 22.05 5.01
C LEU A 182 -30.74 23.06 3.87
N SER A 183 -31.87 23.73 3.77
CA SER A 183 -32.22 24.64 2.65
C SER A 183 -31.24 25.82 2.47
N ASN A 184 -30.50 26.21 3.51
CA ASN A 184 -29.49 27.27 3.47
C ASN A 184 -28.11 26.80 3.01
N LEU A 185 -27.92 25.47 2.83
CA LEU A 185 -26.61 24.90 2.49
C LEU A 185 -26.12 25.38 1.12
N LYS A 186 -24.94 25.99 1.10
CA LYS A 186 -24.23 26.47 -0.09
C LYS A 186 -23.11 25.54 -0.52
N THR A 187 -22.40 24.97 0.46
CA THR A 187 -21.26 24.08 0.19
C THR A 187 -21.43 22.76 0.92
N LEU A 188 -21.34 21.66 0.16
CA LEU A 188 -21.34 20.30 0.68
C LEU A 188 -20.19 19.51 0.06
N ILE A 189 -19.17 19.19 0.85
CA ILE A 189 -17.99 18.47 0.41
C ILE A 189 -17.86 17.17 1.20
N LEU A 190 -18.01 16.05 0.50
CA LEU A 190 -17.96 14.69 1.05
C LEU A 190 -16.86 13.84 0.41
N SER A 191 -15.99 14.42 -0.42
CA SER A 191 -14.95 13.71 -1.20
C SER A 191 -13.97 12.95 -0.30
N SER A 192 -13.32 11.92 -0.86
CA SER A 192 -12.29 11.09 -0.20
C SER A 192 -12.76 10.48 1.13
N ASN A 193 -13.86 9.74 1.04
CA ASN A 193 -14.46 8.96 2.12
C ASN A 193 -14.78 7.52 1.66
N LYS A 194 -15.58 6.79 2.43
CA LYS A 194 -16.08 5.44 2.13
C LYS A 194 -17.61 5.42 2.04
N LEU A 195 -18.21 6.55 1.65
CA LEU A 195 -19.66 6.69 1.54
C LEU A 195 -20.20 5.82 0.39
N SER A 196 -21.39 5.29 0.57
CA SER A 196 -22.02 4.33 -0.35
C SER A 196 -23.50 4.62 -0.55
N GLY A 197 -24.19 3.77 -1.31
CA GLY A 197 -25.61 3.94 -1.58
C GLY A 197 -25.88 5.02 -2.64
N LYS A 198 -27.14 5.38 -2.80
CA LYS A 198 -27.62 6.40 -3.74
C LYS A 198 -27.66 7.78 -3.11
N LEU A 199 -27.51 8.82 -3.91
CA LEU A 199 -27.75 10.18 -3.45
C LEU A 199 -29.23 10.36 -3.06
N PRO A 200 -29.52 10.91 -1.85
CA PRO A 200 -30.89 11.05 -1.36
C PRO A 200 -31.74 11.95 -2.27
N VAL A 201 -32.94 11.53 -2.60
CA VAL A 201 -33.87 12.32 -3.42
C VAL A 201 -34.28 13.64 -2.76
N THR A 202 -34.14 13.74 -1.43
CA THR A 202 -34.38 14.97 -0.66
C THR A 202 -33.39 16.07 -0.99
N PHE A 203 -32.22 15.75 -1.58
CA PHE A 203 -31.24 16.73 -2.04
C PHE A 203 -31.77 17.63 -3.16
N ALA A 204 -32.84 17.24 -3.83
CA ALA A 204 -33.57 18.11 -4.74
C ALA A 204 -34.01 19.45 -4.11
N LYS A 205 -34.08 19.52 -2.76
CA LYS A 205 -34.47 20.72 -2.00
C LYS A 205 -33.31 21.69 -1.74
N LEU A 206 -32.07 21.29 -1.96
CA LEU A 206 -30.85 22.09 -1.70
C LEU A 206 -30.62 23.13 -2.81
N GLN A 207 -31.57 24.04 -3.01
CA GLN A 207 -31.57 24.98 -4.15
C GLN A 207 -30.50 26.09 -4.06
N ASN A 208 -29.97 26.35 -2.85
CA ASN A 208 -28.93 27.35 -2.62
C ASN A 208 -27.50 26.78 -2.80
N LEU A 209 -27.39 25.50 -3.18
CA LEU A 209 -26.08 24.84 -3.32
C LEU A 209 -25.28 25.48 -4.45
N THR A 210 -24.05 25.93 -4.13
CA THR A 210 -23.07 26.50 -5.06
C THR A 210 -21.90 25.56 -5.33
N ASP A 211 -21.52 24.72 -4.34
CA ASP A 211 -20.37 23.82 -4.44
C ASP A 211 -20.76 22.42 -3.89
N PHE A 212 -20.71 21.40 -4.77
CA PHE A 212 -21.00 20.01 -4.42
C PHE A 212 -19.93 19.08 -4.89
N ARG A 213 -19.27 18.34 -3.94
CA ARG A 213 -18.16 17.46 -4.23
C ARG A 213 -18.32 16.13 -3.52
N ILE A 214 -18.26 15.03 -4.29
CA ILE A 214 -18.40 13.65 -3.81
C ILE A 214 -17.35 12.71 -4.40
N SER A 215 -16.26 13.24 -4.96
CA SER A 215 -15.17 12.46 -5.56
C SER A 215 -14.59 11.43 -4.59
N ASP A 216 -14.02 10.33 -5.10
CA ASP A 216 -13.38 9.27 -4.31
C ASP A 216 -14.28 8.76 -3.17
N ASN A 217 -15.36 8.08 -3.56
CA ASN A 217 -16.31 7.39 -2.69
C ASN A 217 -16.76 6.07 -3.33
N SER A 218 -17.75 5.43 -2.78
CA SER A 218 -18.31 4.17 -3.26
C SER A 218 -19.84 4.28 -3.48
N PHE A 219 -20.30 5.44 -3.95
CA PHE A 219 -21.72 5.60 -4.31
C PHE A 219 -22.11 4.59 -5.37
N ASN A 220 -23.40 4.28 -5.45
CA ASN A 220 -23.98 3.45 -6.51
C ASN A 220 -25.24 4.10 -7.05
N GLY A 221 -25.61 3.71 -8.25
CA GLY A 221 -26.75 4.28 -8.94
C GLY A 221 -26.40 5.45 -9.84
N GLU A 222 -27.40 5.93 -10.57
CA GLU A 222 -27.24 6.94 -11.61
C GLU A 222 -27.07 8.36 -11.02
N ILE A 223 -26.43 9.25 -11.78
CA ILE A 223 -26.42 10.66 -11.48
C ILE A 223 -27.86 11.18 -11.53
N PRO A 224 -28.42 11.67 -10.41
CA PRO A 224 -29.85 11.93 -10.35
C PRO A 224 -30.29 13.10 -11.22
N SER A 225 -31.43 12.98 -11.90
CA SER A 225 -32.00 14.06 -12.71
C SER A 225 -32.37 15.31 -11.89
N PHE A 226 -32.59 15.19 -10.58
CA PHE A 226 -32.92 16.32 -9.72
C PHE A 226 -31.77 17.34 -9.56
N ILE A 227 -30.55 17.04 -9.98
CA ILE A 227 -29.43 18.02 -9.98
C ILE A 227 -29.80 19.29 -10.74
N GLN A 228 -30.69 19.22 -11.74
CA GLN A 228 -31.21 20.39 -12.48
C GLN A 228 -31.86 21.46 -11.56
N ASN A 229 -32.23 21.10 -10.32
CA ASN A 229 -32.84 22.02 -9.36
C ASN A 229 -31.78 22.91 -8.68
N TRP A 230 -30.51 22.58 -8.74
CA TRP A 230 -29.43 23.34 -8.13
C TRP A 230 -28.98 24.53 -9.01
N LYS A 231 -29.90 25.46 -9.22
CA LYS A 231 -29.68 26.59 -10.16
C LYS A 231 -28.53 27.52 -9.78
N SER A 232 -28.15 27.53 -8.50
CA SER A 232 -27.03 28.33 -8.00
C SER A 232 -25.68 27.60 -8.10
N LEU A 233 -25.66 26.34 -8.58
CA LEU A 233 -24.44 25.51 -8.58
C LEU A 233 -23.39 26.08 -9.54
N GLU A 234 -22.20 26.32 -9.00
CA GLU A 234 -21.01 26.82 -9.69
C GLU A 234 -19.99 25.70 -9.90
N ARG A 235 -19.89 24.77 -8.94
CA ARG A 235 -18.93 23.65 -8.99
C ARG A 235 -19.59 22.31 -8.69
N LEU A 236 -19.30 21.32 -9.56
CA LEU A 236 -19.73 19.93 -9.41
C LEU A 236 -18.54 18.98 -9.63
N ASP A 237 -18.08 18.29 -8.58
CA ASP A 237 -16.98 17.33 -8.66
C ASP A 237 -17.45 15.91 -8.27
N MET A 238 -17.37 14.97 -9.22
CA MET A 238 -17.76 13.56 -9.11
C MET A 238 -16.67 12.63 -9.70
N LEU A 239 -15.39 12.91 -9.44
CA LEU A 239 -14.29 12.10 -9.95
C LEU A 239 -14.24 10.77 -9.19
N ALA A 240 -14.34 9.64 -9.90
CA ALA A 240 -14.33 8.29 -9.32
C ALA A 240 -15.27 8.16 -8.10
N SER A 241 -16.44 8.77 -8.17
CA SER A 241 -17.41 8.79 -7.08
C SER A 241 -18.11 7.45 -6.85
N GLY A 242 -18.01 6.52 -7.82
CA GLY A 242 -18.75 5.26 -7.84
C GLY A 242 -20.13 5.38 -8.51
N MET A 243 -20.53 6.60 -8.96
CA MET A 243 -21.79 6.78 -9.69
C MET A 243 -21.78 6.01 -11.02
N GLU A 244 -22.95 5.63 -11.48
CA GLU A 244 -23.19 4.82 -12.66
C GLU A 244 -24.12 5.52 -13.65
N GLY A 245 -24.34 4.86 -14.80
CA GLY A 245 -25.29 5.33 -15.79
C GLY A 245 -24.83 6.54 -16.60
N ARG A 246 -25.75 7.13 -17.38
CA ARG A 246 -25.46 8.24 -18.28
C ARG A 246 -25.42 9.58 -17.54
N ILE A 247 -24.63 10.50 -18.04
CA ILE A 247 -24.67 11.90 -17.60
C ILE A 247 -26.04 12.49 -18.04
N PRO A 248 -26.89 12.96 -17.10
CA PRO A 248 -28.24 13.41 -17.44
C PRO A 248 -28.19 14.67 -18.32
N SER A 249 -28.97 14.66 -19.42
CA SER A 249 -28.99 15.79 -20.39
C SER A 249 -29.42 17.12 -19.76
N ASN A 250 -30.22 17.09 -18.68
CA ASN A 250 -30.67 18.27 -17.95
C ASN A 250 -29.58 18.97 -17.12
N ILE A 251 -28.35 18.43 -17.07
CA ILE A 251 -27.18 19.15 -16.53
C ILE A 251 -26.95 20.48 -17.25
N SER A 252 -27.34 20.56 -18.53
CA SER A 252 -27.28 21.78 -19.34
C SER A 252 -28.14 22.94 -18.82
N LEU A 253 -29.05 22.68 -17.87
CA LEU A 253 -29.89 23.69 -17.23
C LEU A 253 -29.20 24.43 -16.07
N LEU A 254 -27.96 24.02 -15.71
CA LEU A 254 -27.15 24.62 -14.66
C LEU A 254 -26.29 25.77 -15.24
N SER A 255 -26.94 26.90 -15.55
CA SER A 255 -26.31 28.04 -16.27
C SER A 255 -25.15 28.69 -15.51
N ASN A 256 -25.13 28.59 -14.17
CA ASN A 256 -24.07 29.17 -13.32
C ASN A 256 -22.85 28.26 -13.16
N LEU A 257 -22.95 26.99 -13.62
CA LEU A 257 -21.87 26.03 -13.49
C LEU A 257 -20.64 26.45 -14.27
N ASN A 258 -19.52 26.68 -13.56
CA ASN A 258 -18.24 27.06 -14.14
C ASN A 258 -17.18 25.97 -14.03
N GLN A 259 -17.37 24.99 -13.13
CA GLN A 259 -16.51 23.81 -13.02
C GLN A 259 -17.35 22.53 -12.99
N LEU A 260 -17.17 21.68 -13.99
CA LEU A 260 -17.79 20.36 -14.06
C LEU A 260 -16.70 19.29 -14.19
N LYS A 261 -16.62 18.42 -13.20
CA LYS A 261 -15.64 17.33 -13.18
C LYS A 261 -16.35 16.01 -12.89
N ILE A 262 -16.43 15.13 -13.90
CA ILE A 262 -16.97 13.79 -13.81
C ILE A 262 -15.94 12.83 -14.41
N SER A 263 -15.60 11.75 -13.71
CA SER A 263 -14.74 10.72 -14.27
C SER A 263 -15.08 9.32 -13.78
N ASP A 264 -14.66 8.35 -14.60
CA ASP A 264 -14.64 6.93 -14.24
C ASP A 264 -16.03 6.40 -13.81
N ILE A 265 -17.07 6.81 -14.56
CA ILE A 265 -18.43 6.33 -14.37
C ILE A 265 -18.65 5.03 -15.15
N ASN A 266 -19.29 4.06 -14.52
CA ASN A 266 -19.71 2.82 -15.18
C ASN A 266 -21.01 3.09 -15.97
N SER A 267 -20.89 3.43 -17.25
CA SER A 267 -22.04 3.80 -18.10
C SER A 267 -22.06 3.03 -19.41
N PRO A 268 -23.25 2.80 -20.02
CA PRO A 268 -23.34 2.47 -21.44
C PRO A 268 -22.70 3.58 -22.28
N SER A 269 -22.32 3.28 -23.52
CA SER A 269 -21.92 4.32 -24.47
C SER A 269 -22.96 5.41 -24.57
N GLN A 270 -22.51 6.66 -24.53
CA GLN A 270 -23.37 7.84 -24.52
C GLN A 270 -22.81 8.93 -25.44
N ASP A 271 -23.72 9.74 -25.99
CA ASP A 271 -23.32 10.91 -26.75
C ASP A 271 -22.81 12.02 -25.81
N PHE A 272 -22.11 12.99 -26.39
CA PHE A 272 -21.64 14.17 -25.67
C PHE A 272 -22.83 14.94 -25.06
N PRO A 273 -22.81 15.28 -23.75
CA PRO A 273 -23.90 16.08 -23.16
C PRO A 273 -23.95 17.47 -23.82
N MET A 274 -25.19 17.99 -23.97
CA MET A 274 -25.42 19.29 -24.64
C MET A 274 -25.06 20.45 -23.71
N LEU A 275 -23.79 20.92 -23.76
CA LEU A 275 -23.27 21.95 -22.85
C LEU A 275 -23.16 23.35 -23.49
N ARG A 276 -23.70 23.55 -24.72
CA ARG A 276 -23.56 24.78 -25.52
C ARG A 276 -23.93 26.06 -24.78
N ASN A 277 -24.93 26.02 -23.92
CA ASN A 277 -25.44 27.21 -23.22
C ASN A 277 -24.65 27.54 -21.93
N MET A 278 -23.68 26.73 -21.55
CA MET A 278 -22.88 26.92 -20.32
C MET A 278 -21.66 27.79 -20.60
N THR A 279 -21.89 29.04 -21.00
CA THR A 279 -20.84 29.97 -21.45
C THR A 279 -19.88 30.43 -20.34
N GLY A 280 -20.26 30.24 -19.07
CA GLY A 280 -19.42 30.51 -17.90
C GLY A 280 -18.40 29.43 -17.59
N MET A 281 -18.42 28.28 -18.30
CA MET A 281 -17.54 27.15 -18.03
C MET A 281 -16.05 27.50 -18.14
N THR A 282 -15.29 27.22 -17.08
CA THR A 282 -13.84 27.45 -17.01
C THR A 282 -13.06 26.12 -17.03
N ILE A 283 -13.59 25.08 -16.37
CA ILE A 283 -12.99 23.75 -16.28
C ILE A 283 -14.06 22.70 -16.62
N LEU A 284 -13.81 21.92 -17.65
CA LEU A 284 -14.64 20.78 -18.05
C LEU A 284 -13.79 19.51 -18.08
N VAL A 285 -14.12 18.57 -17.20
CA VAL A 285 -13.52 17.25 -17.14
C VAL A 285 -14.61 16.20 -17.29
N LEU A 286 -14.60 15.47 -18.39
CA LEU A 286 -15.48 14.33 -18.68
C LEU A 286 -14.61 13.14 -19.10
N ARG A 287 -13.83 12.62 -18.16
CA ARG A 287 -12.79 11.61 -18.40
C ARG A 287 -13.33 10.20 -18.15
N ASN A 288 -13.04 9.26 -19.06
CA ASN A 288 -13.44 7.85 -18.92
C ASN A 288 -14.95 7.68 -18.60
N CYS A 289 -15.79 8.39 -19.39
CA CYS A 289 -17.26 8.41 -19.24
C CYS A 289 -17.96 7.65 -20.37
N HIS A 290 -17.24 6.86 -21.16
CA HIS A 290 -17.74 6.13 -22.34
C HIS A 290 -18.46 7.02 -23.37
N ILE A 291 -18.02 8.29 -23.51
CA ILE A 291 -18.57 9.24 -24.48
C ILE A 291 -18.13 8.84 -25.90
N THR A 292 -19.09 8.84 -26.83
CA THR A 292 -18.90 8.52 -28.26
C THR A 292 -19.26 9.74 -29.13
N GLY A 293 -19.01 9.62 -30.44
CA GLY A 293 -19.31 10.67 -31.41
C GLY A 293 -18.14 11.62 -31.63
N GLU A 294 -18.42 12.76 -32.27
CA GLU A 294 -17.40 13.76 -32.62
C GLU A 294 -17.21 14.80 -31.51
N LEU A 295 -16.02 15.39 -31.47
CA LEU A 295 -15.73 16.50 -30.55
C LEU A 295 -16.55 17.74 -30.95
N PRO A 296 -17.46 18.24 -30.09
CA PRO A 296 -18.34 19.34 -30.45
C PRO A 296 -17.61 20.66 -30.75
N SER A 297 -17.86 21.26 -31.89
CA SER A 297 -17.20 22.51 -32.33
C SER A 297 -17.49 23.71 -31.42
N TYR A 298 -18.59 23.71 -30.65
CA TYR A 298 -18.95 24.81 -29.78
C TYR A 298 -17.98 25.06 -28.62
N PHE A 299 -17.15 24.06 -28.24
CA PHE A 299 -16.12 24.27 -27.21
C PHE A 299 -15.16 25.39 -27.56
N TRP A 300 -14.85 25.54 -28.83
CA TRP A 300 -13.97 26.60 -29.31
C TRP A 300 -14.59 28.02 -29.21
N SER A 301 -15.91 28.10 -29.07
CA SER A 301 -16.63 29.35 -28.85
C SER A 301 -16.81 29.71 -27.37
N MET A 302 -16.45 28.80 -26.43
CA MET A 302 -16.52 29.03 -24.98
C MET A 302 -15.35 29.89 -24.52
N LYS A 303 -15.54 31.22 -24.48
CA LYS A 303 -14.46 32.19 -24.20
C LYS A 303 -13.79 32.04 -22.81
N ASN A 304 -14.47 31.44 -21.84
CA ASN A 304 -13.97 31.26 -20.47
C ASN A 304 -13.32 29.91 -20.25
N LEU A 305 -13.43 28.96 -21.20
CA LEU A 305 -12.94 27.62 -21.06
C LEU A 305 -11.40 27.58 -21.07
N ASN A 306 -10.81 27.37 -19.94
CA ASN A 306 -9.35 27.28 -19.73
C ASN A 306 -8.83 25.84 -19.84
N MET A 307 -9.63 24.86 -19.38
CA MET A 307 -9.28 23.46 -19.39
C MET A 307 -10.41 22.60 -19.94
N LEU A 308 -10.07 21.75 -20.92
CA LEU A 308 -10.92 20.69 -21.46
C LEU A 308 -10.19 19.36 -21.35
N ASP A 309 -10.70 18.45 -20.49
CA ASP A 309 -10.23 17.07 -20.38
C ASP A 309 -11.37 16.11 -20.72
N VAL A 310 -11.27 15.50 -21.90
CA VAL A 310 -12.18 14.45 -22.38
C VAL A 310 -11.42 13.16 -22.67
N SER A 311 -10.35 12.94 -21.91
CA SER A 311 -9.45 11.80 -22.07
C SER A 311 -10.17 10.47 -21.82
N PHE A 312 -9.64 9.39 -22.40
CA PHE A 312 -10.06 8.01 -22.20
C PHE A 312 -11.56 7.76 -22.50
N ASN A 313 -12.05 8.39 -23.57
CA ASN A 313 -13.38 8.16 -24.12
C ASN A 313 -13.31 7.38 -25.45
N LYS A 314 -14.38 7.42 -26.22
CA LYS A 314 -14.48 6.77 -27.54
C LYS A 314 -14.82 7.79 -28.63
N LEU A 315 -14.25 9.00 -28.51
CA LEU A 315 -14.48 10.08 -29.47
C LEU A 315 -13.83 9.74 -30.80
N VAL A 316 -14.53 10.03 -31.90
CA VAL A 316 -14.14 9.75 -33.28
C VAL A 316 -14.13 11.04 -34.11
N GLY A 317 -13.72 10.95 -35.38
CA GLY A 317 -13.73 12.08 -36.32
C GLY A 317 -12.51 12.98 -36.17
N GLU A 318 -12.56 14.13 -36.82
CA GLU A 318 -11.47 15.10 -36.86
C GLU A 318 -11.63 16.15 -35.76
N ILE A 319 -10.55 16.75 -35.33
CA ILE A 319 -10.63 17.94 -34.49
C ILE A 319 -11.13 19.10 -35.37
N PRO A 320 -12.28 19.72 -35.03
CA PRO A 320 -12.83 20.79 -35.86
C PRO A 320 -11.83 21.94 -36.08
N VAL A 321 -11.76 22.46 -37.34
CA VAL A 321 -10.91 23.59 -37.67
C VAL A 321 -11.41 24.83 -36.89
N ILE A 322 -10.46 25.57 -36.35
CA ILE A 322 -10.71 26.70 -35.45
C ILE A 322 -10.44 27.96 -36.21
N ASP A 323 -11.52 28.67 -36.61
CA ASP A 323 -11.41 29.98 -37.29
C ASP A 323 -11.24 31.15 -36.30
N VAL A 324 -11.44 30.89 -35.00
CA VAL A 324 -11.34 31.92 -33.94
C VAL A 324 -10.09 31.61 -33.09
N PRO A 325 -9.28 32.63 -32.72
CA PRO A 325 -8.14 32.39 -31.82
C PRO A 325 -8.61 31.80 -30.49
N VAL A 326 -8.25 30.53 -30.20
CA VAL A 326 -8.56 29.85 -28.93
C VAL A 326 -7.60 30.38 -27.85
N GLY A 327 -7.63 31.71 -27.61
CA GLY A 327 -6.68 32.38 -26.72
C GLY A 327 -6.83 32.02 -25.25
N HIS A 328 -7.91 31.34 -24.87
CA HIS A 328 -8.27 31.07 -23.49
C HIS A 328 -8.05 29.60 -23.07
N LEU A 329 -8.10 28.66 -24.03
CA LEU A 329 -7.92 27.24 -23.75
C LEU A 329 -6.42 26.91 -23.57
N ARG A 330 -5.98 26.77 -22.33
CA ARG A 330 -4.59 26.54 -21.99
C ARG A 330 -4.27 25.04 -21.88
N PHE A 331 -5.24 24.25 -21.42
CA PHE A 331 -5.09 22.82 -21.20
C PHE A 331 -6.11 22.04 -22.03
N LEU A 332 -5.62 21.21 -22.95
CA LEU A 332 -6.46 20.37 -23.80
C LEU A 332 -5.97 18.93 -23.74
N PHE A 333 -6.73 18.06 -23.09
CA PHE A 333 -6.41 16.65 -22.94
C PHE A 333 -7.42 15.78 -23.69
N LEU A 334 -6.97 15.22 -24.82
CA LEU A 334 -7.73 14.36 -25.73
C LEU A 334 -7.17 12.92 -25.75
N THR A 335 -6.25 12.60 -24.88
CA THR A 335 -5.55 11.30 -24.82
C THR A 335 -6.52 10.13 -24.71
N GLY A 336 -6.20 9.00 -25.34
CA GLY A 336 -6.99 7.78 -25.21
C GLY A 336 -8.37 7.85 -25.90
N ASN A 337 -8.43 8.39 -27.10
CA ASN A 337 -9.63 8.44 -27.95
C ASN A 337 -9.34 7.75 -29.32
N MET A 338 -10.28 7.88 -30.25
CA MET A 338 -10.16 7.39 -31.62
C MET A 338 -10.20 8.53 -32.64
N LEU A 339 -9.71 9.71 -32.26
CA LEU A 339 -9.67 10.88 -33.13
C LEU A 339 -8.74 10.65 -34.32
N SER A 340 -9.10 11.19 -35.46
CA SER A 340 -8.43 10.97 -36.75
C SER A 340 -8.22 12.29 -37.51
N GLY A 341 -7.77 12.21 -38.76
CA GLY A 341 -7.53 13.39 -39.60
C GLY A 341 -6.26 14.15 -39.26
N ASN A 342 -6.13 15.36 -39.75
CA ASN A 342 -4.94 16.19 -39.58
C ASN A 342 -5.01 16.99 -38.30
N LEU A 343 -3.85 17.26 -37.71
CA LEU A 343 -3.76 18.16 -36.55
C LEU A 343 -3.88 19.62 -37.01
N PRO A 344 -4.89 20.40 -36.57
CA PRO A 344 -5.01 21.80 -36.94
C PRO A 344 -3.85 22.63 -36.37
N GLU A 345 -3.13 23.40 -37.20
CA GLU A 345 -2.05 24.29 -36.73
C GLU A 345 -2.53 25.35 -35.73
N SER A 346 -3.81 25.71 -35.80
CA SER A 346 -4.45 26.64 -34.87
C SER A 346 -4.45 26.18 -33.41
N LEU A 347 -4.26 24.88 -33.12
CA LEU A 347 -4.08 24.34 -31.76
C LEU A 347 -2.66 24.53 -31.24
N LEU A 348 -1.64 24.60 -32.11
CA LEU A 348 -0.23 24.63 -31.75
C LEU A 348 0.22 26.03 -31.36
N LYS A 349 -0.20 26.49 -30.17
CA LYS A 349 0.06 27.85 -29.67
C LYS A 349 1.03 27.86 -28.52
N ASP A 350 1.84 28.91 -28.44
CA ASP A 350 2.74 29.15 -27.32
C ASP A 350 2.00 29.18 -25.97
N GLY A 351 2.59 28.53 -24.99
CA GLY A 351 2.09 28.50 -23.61
C GLY A 351 0.93 27.52 -23.34
N SER A 352 0.47 26.77 -24.36
CA SER A 352 -0.56 25.72 -24.15
C SER A 352 0.04 24.35 -23.79
N SER A 353 -0.79 23.52 -23.19
CA SER A 353 -0.47 22.11 -22.85
C SER A 353 -1.48 21.21 -23.54
N LEU A 354 -1.01 20.48 -24.56
CA LEU A 354 -1.83 19.65 -25.44
C LEU A 354 -1.45 18.18 -25.28
N ASP A 355 -2.36 17.34 -24.82
CA ASP A 355 -2.17 15.90 -24.82
C ASP A 355 -3.08 15.23 -25.86
N LEU A 356 -2.43 14.76 -26.91
CA LEU A 356 -3.06 14.13 -28.06
C LEU A 356 -2.71 12.64 -28.13
N SER A 357 -2.05 12.10 -27.10
CA SER A 357 -1.57 10.74 -27.08
C SER A 357 -2.68 9.69 -27.24
N TYR A 358 -2.33 8.50 -27.69
CA TYR A 358 -3.27 7.39 -27.91
C TYR A 358 -4.51 7.78 -28.75
N ASN A 359 -4.26 8.30 -29.97
CA ASN A 359 -5.26 8.58 -30.98
C ASN A 359 -4.89 7.97 -32.33
N ASN A 360 -5.56 8.34 -33.40
CA ASN A 360 -5.36 7.78 -34.74
C ASN A 360 -5.24 8.89 -35.81
N PHE A 361 -4.53 9.98 -35.51
CA PHE A 361 -4.31 11.07 -36.46
C PHE A 361 -3.52 10.64 -37.69
N THR A 362 -3.65 11.35 -38.78
CA THR A 362 -2.92 11.08 -40.03
C THR A 362 -1.46 11.49 -39.86
N TRP A 363 -0.53 10.56 -40.06
CA TRP A 363 0.90 10.85 -40.01
C TRP A 363 1.35 11.61 -41.25
N GLN A 364 1.94 12.79 -41.10
CA GLN A 364 2.36 13.68 -42.19
C GLN A 364 3.87 13.73 -42.41
N GLY A 365 4.64 12.93 -41.68
CA GLY A 365 6.11 12.89 -41.74
C GLY A 365 6.78 13.56 -40.54
N PRO A 366 8.11 13.43 -40.42
CA PRO A 366 8.84 14.00 -39.28
C PRO A 366 8.89 15.55 -39.30
N ASP A 367 8.69 16.17 -40.43
CA ASP A 367 8.73 17.61 -40.60
C ASP A 367 7.37 18.30 -40.41
N GLN A 368 6.35 17.52 -39.90
CA GLN A 368 5.01 18.07 -39.62
C GLN A 368 5.04 19.22 -38.60
N PRO A 369 4.07 20.15 -38.61
CA PRO A 369 4.05 21.31 -37.73
C PRO A 369 4.19 21.00 -36.23
N ALA A 370 3.62 19.89 -35.78
CA ALA A 370 3.68 19.43 -34.39
C ALA A 370 5.09 18.98 -33.92
N CYS A 371 6.05 18.77 -34.85
CA CYS A 371 7.43 18.35 -34.54
C CYS A 371 8.45 19.50 -34.64
N ARG A 372 8.01 20.74 -34.74
CA ARG A 372 8.87 21.91 -34.82
C ARG A 372 9.40 22.33 -33.45
N ASP A 373 10.70 22.43 -33.27
CA ASP A 373 11.38 22.67 -31.98
C ASP A 373 11.24 24.12 -31.44
N TYR A 374 10.71 25.06 -32.22
CA TYR A 374 10.67 26.47 -31.86
C TYR A 374 9.38 26.91 -31.13
N LEU A 375 8.46 25.99 -30.87
CA LEU A 375 7.22 26.32 -30.17
C LEU A 375 7.44 26.11 -28.64
N ASN A 376 7.19 27.17 -27.85
CA ASN A 376 7.12 27.10 -26.41
C ASN A 376 5.79 26.41 -25.99
N LEU A 377 5.62 25.16 -26.41
CA LEU A 377 4.41 24.38 -26.34
C LEU A 377 4.70 23.06 -25.60
N ASN A 378 3.86 22.71 -24.62
CA ASN A 378 3.86 21.41 -24.04
C ASN A 378 2.98 20.47 -24.86
N LEU A 379 3.59 19.53 -25.59
CA LEU A 379 2.88 18.67 -26.52
C LEU A 379 3.21 17.19 -26.25
N ASN A 380 2.19 16.37 -26.06
CA ASN A 380 2.32 14.92 -25.95
C ASN A 380 1.71 14.25 -27.19
N LEU A 381 2.57 13.60 -27.98
CA LEU A 381 2.21 12.89 -29.22
C LEU A 381 2.43 11.37 -29.13
N PHE A 382 2.60 10.82 -27.93
CA PHE A 382 2.83 9.40 -27.73
C PHE A 382 1.67 8.58 -28.34
N ARG A 383 1.98 7.67 -29.26
CA ARG A 383 0.98 6.83 -29.96
C ARG A 383 -0.19 7.63 -30.57
N SER A 384 0.05 8.85 -31.04
CA SER A 384 -1.01 9.73 -31.58
C SER A 384 -1.37 9.44 -33.03
N PHE A 385 -0.47 8.84 -33.82
CA PHE A 385 -0.62 8.73 -35.26
C PHE A 385 -0.88 7.32 -35.73
N SER A 386 -1.70 7.21 -36.77
CA SER A 386 -1.88 5.96 -37.53
C SER A 386 -0.58 5.53 -38.23
N GLY A 387 -0.34 4.23 -38.33
CA GLY A 387 0.83 3.70 -39.03
C GLY A 387 1.51 2.54 -38.32
N THR A 388 2.76 2.24 -38.68
CA THR A 388 3.54 1.18 -38.01
C THR A 388 3.73 1.53 -36.54
N LYS A 389 3.81 0.48 -35.68
CA LYS A 389 3.93 0.63 -34.21
C LYS A 389 5.06 1.57 -33.79
N LEU A 390 6.21 1.50 -34.45
CA LEU A 390 7.35 2.37 -34.16
C LEU A 390 7.13 3.83 -34.58
N ARG A 391 6.43 4.09 -35.71
CA ARG A 391 6.09 5.47 -36.14
C ARG A 391 5.11 6.14 -35.20
N GLY A 392 4.11 5.39 -34.69
CA GLY A 392 3.18 5.91 -33.69
C GLY A 392 3.88 6.24 -32.37
N LEU A 393 4.93 5.50 -32.03
CA LEU A 393 5.74 5.70 -30.83
C LEU A 393 6.73 6.87 -30.98
N LEU A 394 7.31 7.03 -32.17
CA LEU A 394 8.35 8.03 -32.48
C LEU A 394 7.89 8.99 -33.60
N PRO A 395 6.83 9.80 -33.37
CA PRO A 395 6.16 10.58 -34.44
C PRO A 395 7.05 11.62 -35.11
N CYS A 396 8.06 12.15 -34.41
CA CYS A 396 8.97 13.18 -34.93
C CYS A 396 10.33 12.62 -35.34
N SER A 397 10.54 11.33 -35.30
CA SER A 397 11.83 10.68 -35.60
C SER A 397 11.92 10.21 -37.05
N LYS A 398 13.13 10.30 -37.62
CA LYS A 398 13.48 9.69 -38.93
C LYS A 398 13.86 8.21 -38.79
N ILE A 399 13.93 7.67 -37.58
CA ILE A 399 14.29 6.28 -37.31
C ILE A 399 13.15 5.34 -37.71
N SER A 400 13.42 4.45 -38.65
CA SER A 400 12.44 3.45 -39.13
C SER A 400 12.69 2.05 -38.60
N ASN A 401 13.91 1.71 -38.18
CA ASN A 401 14.31 0.38 -37.75
C ASN A 401 15.22 0.42 -36.53
N CYS A 402 15.21 -0.63 -35.73
CA CYS A 402 16.06 -0.78 -34.55
C CYS A 402 17.49 -1.13 -34.95
N PRO A 403 18.52 -0.38 -34.52
CA PRO A 403 19.91 -0.68 -34.82
C PRO A 403 20.43 -1.94 -34.09
N ALA A 404 19.90 -2.21 -32.90
CA ALA A 404 20.18 -3.40 -32.10
C ALA A 404 19.02 -3.66 -31.14
N TYR A 405 18.84 -4.91 -30.71
CA TYR A 405 17.85 -5.30 -29.73
C TYR A 405 18.47 -5.51 -28.38
N SER A 406 17.82 -4.98 -27.34
CA SER A 406 18.24 -5.16 -25.95
C SER A 406 17.33 -6.14 -25.22
N HIS A 407 17.86 -6.73 -24.12
CA HIS A 407 17.13 -7.69 -23.31
C HIS A 407 17.13 -7.32 -21.80
N CYS A 408 17.68 -6.16 -21.44
CA CYS A 408 17.66 -5.61 -20.09
C CYS A 408 17.58 -4.10 -20.13
N PHE A 409 16.94 -3.52 -19.11
CA PHE A 409 16.90 -2.08 -18.94
C PHE A 409 16.47 -1.67 -17.53
N HIS A 410 17.10 -0.62 -16.98
CA HIS A 410 16.84 -0.13 -15.63
C HIS A 410 16.77 1.39 -15.64
N VAL A 411 15.73 1.96 -15.01
CA VAL A 411 15.49 3.41 -14.95
C VAL A 411 15.30 3.87 -13.51
N ASN A 412 15.96 4.97 -13.14
CA ASN A 412 15.73 5.73 -11.93
C ASN A 412 14.80 6.91 -12.26
N CYS A 413 13.53 6.81 -11.82
CA CYS A 413 12.49 7.75 -12.19
C CYS A 413 12.57 9.04 -11.35
N GLY A 414 12.64 10.20 -12.01
CA GLY A 414 12.79 11.50 -11.36
C GLY A 414 14.18 11.78 -10.79
N GLY A 415 15.15 10.90 -11.02
CA GLY A 415 16.50 11.00 -10.45
C GLY A 415 17.62 10.91 -11.47
N LYS A 416 18.88 11.02 -10.97
CA LYS A 416 20.10 10.88 -11.75
C LYS A 416 20.47 9.41 -11.92
N ASN A 417 21.49 9.14 -12.75
CA ASN A 417 22.07 7.81 -12.87
C ASN A 417 22.55 7.30 -11.51
N VAL A 418 22.10 6.12 -11.12
CA VAL A 418 22.45 5.47 -9.83
C VAL A 418 22.97 4.06 -10.09
N LYS A 419 24.05 3.68 -9.37
CA LYS A 419 24.54 2.30 -9.35
C LYS A 419 24.04 1.63 -8.08
N VAL A 420 23.38 0.50 -8.24
CA VAL A 420 22.85 -0.32 -7.13
C VAL A 420 23.54 -1.68 -7.17
N MET A 421 23.93 -2.18 -6.03
CA MET A 421 24.48 -3.53 -5.90
C MET A 421 23.32 -4.50 -5.65
N GLU A 422 23.03 -5.37 -6.60
CA GLU A 422 22.06 -6.46 -6.47
C GLU A 422 22.77 -7.78 -6.76
N ASN A 423 22.70 -8.76 -5.87
CA ASN A 423 23.28 -10.11 -6.04
C ASN A 423 24.76 -10.09 -6.48
N ASP A 424 25.59 -9.26 -5.84
CA ASP A 424 27.01 -9.05 -6.15
C ASP A 424 27.31 -8.45 -7.54
N GLU A 425 26.30 -8.00 -8.28
CA GLU A 425 26.43 -7.28 -9.55
C GLU A 425 26.11 -5.79 -9.37
N ASN A 426 26.94 -4.92 -9.97
CA ASN A 426 26.68 -3.48 -10.05
C ASN A 426 25.73 -3.18 -11.20
N ILE A 427 24.44 -2.99 -10.90
CA ILE A 427 23.42 -2.61 -11.86
C ILE A 427 23.34 -1.10 -11.95
N GLN A 428 23.42 -0.55 -13.17
CA GLN A 428 23.27 0.87 -13.42
C GLN A 428 21.82 1.19 -13.82
N TYR A 429 21.16 2.03 -13.01
CA TYR A 429 19.88 2.63 -13.34
C TYR A 429 20.11 3.95 -14.04
N VAL A 430 19.54 4.12 -15.22
CA VAL A 430 19.61 5.35 -16.02
C VAL A 430 18.62 6.35 -15.45
N GLY A 431 19.06 7.57 -15.17
CA GLY A 431 18.20 8.62 -14.65
C GLY A 431 17.38 9.30 -15.75
N ASP A 432 16.22 9.81 -15.39
CA ASP A 432 15.37 10.59 -16.27
C ASP A 432 15.30 12.10 -15.90
N ASP A 433 16.23 12.58 -15.06
CA ASP A 433 16.35 13.98 -14.63
C ASP A 433 16.68 14.96 -15.78
N GLY A 434 17.30 14.45 -16.86
CA GLY A 434 17.56 15.24 -18.09
C GLY A 434 16.29 15.71 -18.81
N ALA A 435 15.15 15.13 -18.51
CA ALA A 435 13.83 15.59 -18.97
C ALA A 435 13.31 16.74 -18.08
N LEU A 436 14.14 17.78 -17.91
CA LEU A 436 13.81 18.96 -17.11
C LEU A 436 12.54 19.64 -17.61
N GLY A 437 11.72 20.04 -16.68
CA GLY A 437 10.50 20.80 -16.88
C GLY A 437 9.26 20.04 -16.41
N SER A 438 8.47 20.72 -15.60
CA SER A 438 7.12 20.33 -15.27
C SER A 438 6.22 20.69 -16.45
N SER A 439 5.43 19.74 -16.91
CA SER A 439 4.51 19.97 -17.99
C SER A 439 3.28 19.10 -17.84
N ALA A 440 2.13 19.72 -18.02
CA ALA A 440 0.84 19.03 -18.00
C ALA A 440 0.69 18.02 -19.15
N ALA A 441 1.46 18.18 -20.22
CA ALA A 441 1.53 17.25 -21.33
C ALA A 441 3.00 17.09 -21.73
N LYS A 442 3.64 15.99 -21.38
CA LYS A 442 5.05 15.73 -21.63
C LYS A 442 5.25 14.43 -22.36
N TYR A 443 6.01 14.50 -23.45
CA TYR A 443 6.50 13.36 -24.18
C TYR A 443 8.02 13.47 -24.31
N PHE A 444 8.74 12.49 -23.75
CA PHE A 444 10.20 12.47 -23.73
C PHE A 444 10.71 11.18 -24.36
N ILE A 445 11.75 11.29 -25.18
CA ILE A 445 12.45 10.15 -25.80
C ILE A 445 13.95 10.31 -25.62
N ASP A 446 14.58 9.26 -25.11
CA ASP A 446 16.03 9.05 -25.18
C ASP A 446 16.33 8.14 -26.38
N TYR A 447 16.83 8.75 -27.45
CA TYR A 447 17.15 8.02 -28.68
C TYR A 447 18.41 7.14 -28.56
N GLU A 448 19.33 7.50 -27.68
CA GLU A 448 20.56 6.72 -27.47
C GLU A 448 20.27 5.43 -26.71
N ASN A 449 19.45 5.52 -25.68
CA ASN A 449 19.10 4.38 -24.84
C ASN A 449 17.77 3.71 -25.22
N HIS A 450 17.08 4.16 -26.28
CA HIS A 450 15.86 3.56 -26.87
C HIS A 450 14.68 3.44 -25.89
N TRP A 451 14.41 4.50 -25.10
CA TRP A 451 13.31 4.54 -24.16
C TRP A 451 12.71 5.94 -24.04
N GLY A 452 11.62 6.04 -23.34
CA GLY A 452 11.00 7.33 -23.07
C GLY A 452 9.82 7.22 -22.09
N PHE A 453 9.18 8.35 -21.85
CA PHE A 453 7.94 8.40 -21.08
C PHE A 453 6.95 9.41 -21.66
N SER A 454 5.67 9.18 -21.36
CA SER A 454 4.54 10.05 -21.65
C SER A 454 3.82 10.38 -20.34
N SER A 455 3.56 11.66 -20.09
CA SER A 455 2.89 12.15 -18.87
C SER A 455 1.73 13.06 -19.22
N THR A 456 0.58 12.84 -18.59
CA THR A 456 -0.68 13.54 -18.85
C THR A 456 -1.23 14.18 -17.59
N GLY A 457 -1.84 15.35 -17.74
CA GLY A 457 -2.67 15.99 -16.73
C GLY A 457 -2.03 17.15 -16.00
N ASP A 458 -2.87 17.93 -15.34
CA ASP A 458 -2.50 19.02 -14.45
C ASP A 458 -3.09 18.79 -13.06
N PHE A 459 -2.45 19.36 -12.03
CA PHE A 459 -2.92 19.26 -10.64
C PHE A 459 -4.07 20.26 -10.42
N LEU A 460 -5.30 19.77 -10.52
CA LEU A 460 -6.54 20.55 -10.59
C LEU A 460 -6.84 21.44 -9.37
N ASP A 461 -6.30 21.10 -8.20
CA ASP A 461 -6.54 21.81 -6.94
C ASP A 461 -5.36 22.69 -6.52
N ASP A 462 -4.42 22.91 -7.44
CA ASP A 462 -3.25 23.76 -7.23
C ASP A 462 -3.44 25.08 -7.98
N GLY A 463 -3.44 26.19 -7.26
CA GLY A 463 -3.46 27.53 -7.85
C GLY A 463 -2.10 28.00 -8.37
N ASP A 464 -1.03 27.21 -8.13
CA ASP A 464 0.34 27.59 -8.48
C ASP A 464 0.82 26.81 -9.71
N TYR A 465 0.51 27.30 -10.87
CA TYR A 465 0.86 26.72 -12.19
C TYR A 465 2.37 26.70 -12.49
N LEU A 466 3.20 27.28 -11.64
CA LEU A 466 4.64 27.41 -11.85
C LEU A 466 5.43 26.33 -11.08
N ASN A 467 4.81 25.60 -10.16
CA ASN A 467 5.50 24.62 -9.34
C ASN A 467 5.75 23.31 -10.10
N SER A 468 7.02 22.97 -10.24
CA SER A 468 7.55 21.73 -10.80
C SER A 468 7.28 20.55 -9.84
N ARG A 469 6.06 20.00 -9.83
CA ARG A 469 5.63 18.94 -8.93
C ARG A 469 5.70 17.52 -9.52
N TYR A 470 6.20 17.39 -10.75
CA TYR A 470 6.28 16.12 -11.48
C TYR A 470 7.48 15.24 -11.07
N ILE A 471 8.44 15.81 -10.35
CA ILE A 471 9.52 15.10 -9.69
C ILE A 471 9.47 15.39 -8.19
N ARG A 472 9.60 14.35 -7.38
CA ARG A 472 9.66 14.47 -5.93
C ARG A 472 11.00 13.97 -5.43
N SER A 473 11.51 14.60 -4.39
CA SER A 473 12.80 14.26 -3.79
C SER A 473 12.75 14.39 -2.28
N LEU A 474 13.33 13.41 -1.59
CA LEU A 474 13.47 13.38 -0.12
C LEU A 474 14.94 13.06 0.24
N PRO A 475 15.88 14.01 -0.02
CA PRO A 475 17.33 13.73 0.09
C PRO A 475 17.79 13.47 1.53
N SER A 476 17.09 14.01 2.55
CA SER A 476 17.41 13.86 3.97
C SER A 476 16.93 12.55 4.59
N SER A 477 16.26 11.69 3.83
CA SER A 477 15.78 10.40 4.33
C SER A 477 16.88 9.35 4.41
N ASN A 478 16.69 8.35 5.27
CA ASN A 478 17.53 7.15 5.35
C ASN A 478 17.24 6.11 4.26
N LEU A 479 16.42 6.46 3.27
CA LEU A 479 16.11 5.60 2.14
C LEU A 479 17.35 5.30 1.29
N PRO A 480 17.45 4.10 0.68
CA PRO A 480 18.42 3.83 -0.36
C PRO A 480 18.28 4.85 -1.51
N GLU A 481 19.41 5.18 -2.17
CA GLU A 481 19.48 6.26 -3.15
C GLU A 481 18.40 6.15 -4.25
N LEU A 482 18.10 4.94 -4.71
CA LEU A 482 17.09 4.65 -5.72
C LEU A 482 15.65 5.08 -5.33
N TYR A 483 15.37 5.25 -4.03
CA TYR A 483 14.05 5.60 -3.50
C TYR A 483 13.96 7.03 -2.97
N LYS A 484 15.05 7.80 -3.05
CA LYS A 484 15.05 9.20 -2.63
C LYS A 484 14.37 10.14 -3.62
N THR A 485 14.17 9.67 -4.84
CA THR A 485 13.48 10.40 -5.91
C THR A 485 12.34 9.57 -6.50
N ALA A 486 11.34 10.23 -7.04
CA ALA A 486 10.25 9.61 -7.76
C ALA A 486 9.66 10.56 -8.80
N ARG A 487 9.16 10.01 -9.90
CA ARG A 487 8.33 10.74 -10.87
C ARG A 487 6.87 10.59 -10.52
N VAL A 488 6.13 11.69 -10.64
CA VAL A 488 4.70 11.79 -10.37
C VAL A 488 4.01 12.36 -11.60
N ALA A 489 2.78 11.92 -11.89
CA ALA A 489 1.92 12.52 -12.89
C ALA A 489 0.50 12.68 -12.34
N PRO A 490 -0.23 13.74 -12.71
CA PRO A 490 -1.58 13.99 -12.17
C PRO A 490 -2.63 12.98 -12.63
N ILE A 491 -2.53 12.48 -13.87
CA ILE A 491 -3.54 11.59 -14.46
C ILE A 491 -2.88 10.27 -14.92
N SER A 492 -1.93 10.35 -15.84
CA SER A 492 -1.33 9.18 -16.45
C SER A 492 0.17 9.35 -16.65
N LEU A 493 0.92 8.28 -16.42
CA LEU A 493 2.35 8.19 -16.67
C LEU A 493 2.63 6.86 -17.36
N THR A 494 3.19 6.90 -18.55
CA THR A 494 3.57 5.72 -19.30
C THR A 494 5.07 5.74 -19.57
N TYR A 495 5.80 4.75 -19.06
CA TYR A 495 7.16 4.47 -19.48
C TYR A 495 7.14 3.42 -20.59
N PHE A 496 8.00 3.61 -21.59
CA PHE A 496 8.15 2.65 -22.68
C PHE A 496 9.61 2.42 -23.05
N ARG A 497 9.89 1.19 -23.40
CA ARG A 497 11.17 0.76 -23.97
C ARG A 497 10.91 0.20 -25.35
N TYR A 498 11.60 0.68 -26.37
CA TYR A 498 11.54 0.16 -27.73
C TYR A 498 12.87 -0.50 -28.12
N CYS A 499 12.89 -1.22 -29.26
CA CYS A 499 14.00 -2.05 -29.68
C CYS A 499 14.37 -3.13 -28.64
N MET A 500 13.36 -3.76 -28.03
CA MET A 500 13.54 -4.93 -27.19
C MET A 500 13.49 -6.21 -28.03
N GLU A 501 14.22 -7.23 -27.63
CA GLU A 501 14.06 -8.56 -28.21
C GLU A 501 12.69 -9.13 -27.83
N ASN A 502 11.98 -9.75 -28.80
CA ASN A 502 10.71 -10.41 -28.46
C ASN A 502 10.95 -11.60 -27.54
N GLY A 503 10.12 -11.78 -26.52
CA GLY A 503 10.29 -12.82 -25.52
C GLY A 503 9.59 -12.51 -24.20
N LYS A 504 9.93 -13.31 -23.19
CA LYS A 504 9.39 -13.16 -21.83
C LYS A 504 10.37 -12.39 -20.94
N TYR A 505 9.80 -11.52 -20.12
CA TYR A 505 10.54 -10.60 -19.26
C TYR A 505 10.00 -10.61 -17.84
N THR A 506 10.89 -10.41 -16.90
CA THR A 506 10.55 -10.04 -15.53
C THR A 506 10.68 -8.52 -15.40
N VAL A 507 9.59 -7.87 -14.98
CA VAL A 507 9.53 -6.44 -14.72
C VAL A 507 9.41 -6.21 -13.22
N LYS A 508 10.34 -5.45 -12.64
CA LYS A 508 10.29 -5.02 -11.24
C LYS A 508 9.98 -3.54 -11.19
N LEU A 509 8.92 -3.16 -10.49
CA LEU A 509 8.52 -1.77 -10.24
C LEU A 509 8.88 -1.41 -8.80
N HIS A 510 9.64 -0.34 -8.63
CA HIS A 510 10.15 0.12 -7.35
C HIS A 510 9.37 1.35 -6.89
N PHE A 511 8.80 1.27 -5.71
CA PHE A 511 7.99 2.32 -5.11
C PHE A 511 8.47 2.69 -3.72
N ALA A 512 8.35 3.95 -3.36
CA ALA A 512 8.36 4.43 -1.99
C ALA A 512 7.44 5.64 -1.90
N GLU A 513 6.50 5.66 -0.95
CA GLU A 513 5.68 6.86 -0.72
C GLU A 513 6.51 7.89 0.05
N ILE A 514 7.10 8.83 -0.69
CA ILE A 514 8.03 9.83 -0.14
C ILE A 514 7.39 11.19 0.15
N GLN A 515 6.08 11.32 -0.04
CA GLN A 515 5.36 12.58 0.14
C GLN A 515 4.55 12.62 1.44
N PHE A 516 4.14 11.47 1.97
CA PHE A 516 3.44 11.38 3.24
C PHE A 516 4.44 11.16 4.37
N SER A 517 4.10 11.67 5.56
CA SER A 517 4.90 11.42 6.77
C SER A 517 4.54 10.07 7.39
N ASN A 518 5.44 9.56 8.23
CA ASN A 518 5.21 8.36 9.02
C ASN A 518 5.14 8.73 10.51
N ASP A 519 4.18 9.58 10.84
CA ASP A 519 3.96 10.11 12.19
C ASP A 519 2.45 10.22 12.47
N ASN A 520 2.09 10.58 13.68
CA ASN A 520 0.70 10.79 14.08
C ASN A 520 0.22 12.23 13.80
N THR A 521 0.53 12.73 12.61
CA THR A 521 0.07 14.04 12.13
C THR A 521 -0.93 13.91 10.98
N TYR A 522 -1.62 15.00 10.64
CA TYR A 522 -2.50 15.01 9.46
C TYR A 522 -1.75 14.68 8.16
N SER A 523 -0.44 14.91 8.09
CA SER A 523 0.37 14.63 6.89
C SER A 523 0.53 13.14 6.60
N SER A 524 0.30 12.28 7.61
CA SER A 524 0.28 10.82 7.46
C SER A 524 -1.08 10.27 6.99
N LEU A 525 -2.09 11.11 6.83
CA LEU A 525 -3.45 10.69 6.42
C LEU A 525 -3.64 10.67 4.90
N GLY A 526 -2.58 10.93 4.15
CA GLY A 526 -2.62 10.88 2.69
C GLY A 526 -2.91 9.47 2.18
N ARG A 527 -3.66 9.39 1.08
CA ARG A 527 -3.92 8.13 0.36
C ARG A 527 -3.64 8.34 -1.11
N ARG A 528 -2.68 7.58 -1.65
CA ARG A 528 -2.38 7.56 -3.09
C ARG A 528 -2.89 6.26 -3.67
N LEU A 529 -3.80 6.35 -4.66
CA LEU A 529 -4.40 5.21 -5.34
C LEU A 529 -4.26 5.39 -6.84
N PHE A 530 -3.75 4.39 -7.55
CA PHE A 530 -3.64 4.39 -9.01
C PHE A 530 -3.64 2.97 -9.57
N ASP A 531 -4.00 2.84 -10.83
CA ASP A 531 -3.99 1.57 -11.54
C ASP A 531 -2.66 1.37 -12.27
N ILE A 532 -2.21 0.12 -12.37
CA ILE A 532 -0.99 -0.28 -13.06
C ILE A 532 -1.36 -1.19 -14.23
N TYR A 533 -0.97 -0.78 -15.43
CA TYR A 533 -1.12 -1.55 -16.66
C TYR A 533 0.26 -1.92 -17.21
N VAL A 534 0.38 -3.14 -17.74
CA VAL A 534 1.59 -3.59 -18.45
C VAL A 534 1.15 -4.20 -19.77
N GLN A 535 1.75 -3.74 -20.87
CA GLN A 535 1.37 -4.15 -22.23
C GLN A 535 -0.15 -3.96 -22.51
N GLY A 536 -0.75 -2.89 -21.97
CA GLY A 536 -2.17 -2.57 -22.09
C GLY A 536 -3.11 -3.42 -21.22
N ALA A 537 -2.62 -4.41 -20.51
CA ALA A 537 -3.42 -5.22 -19.59
C ALA A 537 -3.37 -4.67 -18.17
N LEU A 538 -4.52 -4.58 -17.50
CA LEU A 538 -4.62 -4.17 -16.09
C LEU A 538 -3.95 -5.23 -15.22
N PHE A 539 -2.90 -4.84 -14.49
CA PHE A 539 -2.16 -5.71 -13.59
C PHE A 539 -2.56 -5.51 -12.11
N ARG A 540 -2.70 -4.26 -11.69
CA ARG A 540 -3.18 -3.88 -10.35
C ARG A 540 -4.19 -2.76 -10.47
N LYS A 541 -5.33 -2.92 -9.84
CA LYS A 541 -6.34 -1.88 -9.68
C LYS A 541 -6.22 -1.27 -8.30
N ASP A 542 -6.41 0.05 -8.22
CA ASP A 542 -6.40 0.80 -6.95
C ASP A 542 -5.16 0.52 -6.09
N PHE A 543 -3.97 0.44 -6.72
CA PHE A 543 -2.72 0.15 -6.04
C PHE A 543 -2.36 1.28 -5.06
N ASN A 544 -2.04 0.90 -3.82
CA ASN A 544 -1.65 1.81 -2.75
C ASN A 544 -0.30 1.39 -2.18
N ILE A 545 0.73 2.24 -2.36
CA ILE A 545 2.10 1.97 -1.91
C ILE A 545 2.11 1.78 -0.38
N GLU A 546 1.48 2.67 0.36
CA GLU A 546 1.42 2.62 1.82
C GLU A 546 0.56 1.43 2.32
N GLY A 547 -0.48 1.07 1.58
CA GLY A 547 -1.27 -0.14 1.85
C GLY A 547 -0.44 -1.41 1.80
N GLU A 548 0.56 -1.49 0.91
CA GLU A 548 1.48 -2.64 0.78
C GLU A 548 2.61 -2.60 1.83
N THR A 549 3.06 -1.42 2.22
CA THR A 549 4.17 -1.24 3.17
C THR A 549 3.74 -1.01 4.61
N HIS A 550 2.45 -0.67 4.83
CA HIS A 550 1.81 -0.25 6.08
C HIS A 550 2.38 1.02 6.71
N VAL A 551 3.42 1.59 6.13
CA VAL A 551 4.05 2.83 6.56
C VAL A 551 4.55 3.61 5.34
N ALA A 552 4.48 4.94 5.39
CA ALA A 552 5.12 5.79 4.39
C ALA A 552 6.66 5.65 4.45
N GLN A 553 7.34 6.11 3.41
CA GLN A 553 8.80 6.14 3.31
C GLN A 553 9.49 4.77 3.47
N LYS A 554 8.82 3.71 3.04
CA LYS A 554 9.39 2.36 2.99
C LYS A 554 9.41 1.85 1.55
N PRO A 555 10.56 1.30 1.08
CA PRO A 555 10.65 0.72 -0.25
C PRO A 555 9.73 -0.47 -0.44
N TYR A 556 9.12 -0.55 -1.62
CA TYR A 556 8.31 -1.68 -2.07
C TYR A 556 8.66 -2.06 -3.50
N ILE A 557 8.84 -3.36 -3.76
CA ILE A 557 9.15 -3.87 -5.09
C ILE A 557 8.00 -4.78 -5.55
N LEU A 558 7.32 -4.36 -6.60
CA LEU A 558 6.29 -5.15 -7.26
C LEU A 558 6.91 -5.87 -8.45
N SER A 559 6.94 -7.20 -8.42
CA SER A 559 7.55 -8.01 -9.47
C SER A 559 6.49 -8.66 -10.35
N LEU A 560 6.62 -8.50 -11.66
CA LEU A 560 5.79 -9.09 -12.70
C LEU A 560 6.63 -10.09 -13.48
N TYR A 561 6.20 -11.32 -13.52
CA TYR A 561 6.88 -12.40 -14.21
C TYR A 561 6.18 -12.76 -15.51
N ASN A 562 6.94 -13.27 -16.50
CA ASN A 562 6.43 -13.71 -17.79
C ASN A 562 5.70 -12.60 -18.60
N VAL A 563 6.13 -11.35 -18.50
CA VAL A 563 5.62 -10.26 -19.34
C VAL A 563 6.04 -10.52 -20.79
N ASN A 564 5.07 -10.66 -21.70
CA ASN A 564 5.34 -11.02 -23.08
C ASN A 564 5.55 -9.77 -23.94
N VAL A 565 6.74 -9.64 -24.55
CA VAL A 565 7.06 -8.62 -25.55
C VAL A 565 6.97 -9.26 -26.93
N THR A 566 6.04 -8.78 -27.76
CA THR A 566 5.77 -9.34 -29.10
C THR A 566 6.14 -8.39 -30.23
N ASP A 567 6.20 -7.09 -29.98
CA ASP A 567 6.36 -6.04 -30.98
C ASP A 567 7.63 -5.21 -30.80
N ASN A 568 8.60 -5.76 -30.11
CA ASN A 568 9.85 -5.08 -29.75
C ASN A 568 9.65 -3.84 -28.85
N ILE A 569 8.46 -3.70 -28.21
CA ILE A 569 8.10 -2.58 -27.34
C ILE A 569 7.54 -3.15 -26.05
N LEU A 570 8.01 -2.61 -24.91
CA LEU A 570 7.42 -2.85 -23.59
C LEU A 570 6.91 -1.53 -23.04
N GLU A 571 5.66 -1.53 -22.56
CA GLU A 571 4.99 -0.38 -21.96
C GLU A 571 4.52 -0.69 -20.55
N ILE A 572 4.72 0.28 -19.65
CA ILE A 572 4.27 0.27 -18.27
C ILE A 572 3.51 1.57 -18.07
N GLN A 573 2.19 1.48 -17.85
CA GLN A 573 1.33 2.63 -17.67
C GLN A 573 0.74 2.66 -16.26
N PHE A 574 0.76 3.83 -15.68
CA PHE A 574 0.13 4.15 -14.40
C PHE A 574 -1.01 5.14 -14.65
N TYR A 575 -2.19 4.90 -14.08
CA TYR A 575 -3.37 5.72 -14.31
C TYR A 575 -4.07 6.08 -12.99
N TRP A 576 -4.42 7.36 -12.85
CA TRP A 576 -5.18 7.86 -11.72
C TRP A 576 -6.64 8.05 -12.10
N ALA A 577 -7.53 7.24 -11.52
CA ALA A 577 -8.96 7.26 -11.76
C ALA A 577 -9.72 8.36 -10.99
N GLY A 578 -9.04 9.19 -10.21
CA GLY A 578 -9.68 10.21 -9.36
C GLY A 578 -9.83 9.79 -7.91
N LYS A 579 -9.17 8.71 -7.49
CA LYS A 579 -9.22 8.14 -6.13
C LYS A 579 -8.06 8.62 -5.25
N GLY A 580 -8.29 8.58 -3.93
CA GLY A 580 -7.33 9.01 -2.92
C GLY A 580 -7.44 10.50 -2.60
N THR A 581 -6.54 10.97 -1.72
CA THR A 581 -6.56 12.36 -1.25
C THR A 581 -5.78 13.27 -2.18
N THR A 582 -6.29 14.48 -2.44
CA THR A 582 -5.66 15.43 -3.37
C THR A 582 -4.94 16.60 -2.67
N ARG A 583 -5.17 16.76 -1.35
CA ARG A 583 -4.74 17.94 -0.57
C ARG A 583 -3.91 17.61 0.67
N ILE A 584 -3.35 16.42 0.77
CA ILE A 584 -2.53 15.96 1.88
C ILE A 584 -1.12 15.62 1.37
N PRO A 585 -0.06 16.12 2.04
CA PRO A 585 0.01 17.17 3.08
C PRO A 585 -0.27 18.56 2.55
N VAL A 586 -0.22 18.76 1.24
CA VAL A 586 -0.51 20.01 0.51
C VAL A 586 -1.25 19.68 -0.79
N SER A 587 -1.84 20.67 -1.44
CA SER A 587 -2.50 20.47 -2.74
C SER A 587 -1.51 19.98 -3.81
N GLY A 588 -1.99 19.21 -4.80
CA GLY A 588 -1.20 18.73 -5.93
C GLY A 588 -0.22 17.60 -5.61
N VAL A 589 -0.55 16.69 -4.72
CA VAL A 589 0.29 15.51 -4.36
C VAL A 589 -0.36 14.17 -4.70
N TYR A 590 -1.36 14.15 -5.54
CA TYR A 590 -2.07 12.94 -5.98
C TYR A 590 -1.48 12.37 -7.29
N GLY A 591 -2.09 11.31 -7.80
CA GLY A 591 -1.71 10.63 -9.03
C GLY A 591 -0.61 9.57 -8.85
N PRO A 592 -0.26 8.81 -9.92
CA PRO A 592 0.76 7.78 -9.87
C PRO A 592 2.13 8.33 -9.46
N LEU A 593 2.86 7.50 -8.69
CA LEU A 593 4.23 7.76 -8.26
C LEU A 593 5.05 6.51 -8.48
N ILE A 594 6.26 6.65 -9.07
CA ILE A 594 7.21 5.56 -9.24
C ILE A 594 8.64 6.05 -8.99
N SER A 595 9.44 5.28 -8.23
CA SER A 595 10.83 5.60 -7.95
C SER A 595 11.79 5.02 -8.99
N ALA A 596 11.58 3.77 -9.42
CA ALA A 596 12.41 3.13 -10.44
C ALA A 596 11.70 1.92 -11.05
N PHE A 597 12.22 1.43 -12.17
CA PHE A 597 11.83 0.12 -12.69
C PHE A 597 13.01 -0.62 -13.31
N SER A 598 12.90 -1.93 -13.35
CA SER A 598 13.89 -2.84 -13.91
C SER A 598 13.20 -3.86 -14.81
N ILE A 599 13.75 -4.07 -16.00
CA ILE A 599 13.28 -5.02 -17.01
C ILE A 599 14.43 -5.97 -17.31
N VAL A 600 14.21 -7.28 -17.12
CA VAL A 600 15.22 -8.32 -17.34
C VAL A 600 14.61 -9.47 -18.11
N SER A 601 15.32 -9.97 -19.15
CA SER A 601 14.87 -11.13 -19.90
C SER A 601 14.90 -12.39 -19.05
N ASP A 602 13.84 -13.21 -19.13
CA ASP A 602 13.78 -14.49 -18.41
C ASP A 602 14.70 -15.56 -19.02
N SER A 603 15.23 -15.33 -20.25
CA SER A 603 16.02 -16.30 -20.99
C SER A 603 17.49 -15.92 -21.18
N LYS A 604 17.86 -14.64 -20.97
CA LYS A 604 19.22 -14.14 -21.25
C LYS A 604 19.74 -13.27 -20.09
N PRO A 605 21.00 -13.43 -19.67
CA PRO A 605 21.60 -12.57 -18.66
C PRO A 605 21.84 -11.15 -19.18
N CYS A 606 21.87 -10.17 -18.29
CA CYS A 606 22.07 -8.75 -18.60
C CYS A 606 23.52 -8.36 -18.94
N THR A 607 24.47 -9.28 -18.88
CA THR A 607 25.88 -9.02 -19.15
C THR A 607 26.17 -8.86 -20.64
N ASP A 608 26.71 -7.71 -21.02
CA ASP A 608 27.25 -7.45 -22.37
C ASP A 608 28.42 -8.39 -22.68
N GLN A 609 28.18 -9.40 -23.52
CA GLN A 609 29.20 -10.40 -23.92
C GLN A 609 30.47 -9.78 -24.56
N LYS A 610 30.41 -8.55 -25.03
CA LYS A 610 31.60 -7.88 -25.61
C LYS A 610 32.72 -7.65 -24.60
N ASN A 611 32.40 -7.27 -23.37
CA ASN A 611 33.39 -7.03 -22.31
C ASN A 611 33.97 -8.32 -21.71
N VAL A 612 33.18 -9.38 -21.68
CA VAL A 612 33.60 -10.70 -21.15
C VAL A 612 34.57 -11.37 -22.16
N ARG A 613 34.27 -11.34 -23.47
CA ARG A 613 35.19 -11.87 -24.49
C ARG A 613 36.54 -11.12 -24.52
N HIS A 614 36.56 -9.79 -24.39
CA HIS A 614 37.82 -9.03 -24.35
C HIS A 614 38.59 -9.33 -23.06
N LYS A 615 37.95 -9.45 -21.92
CA LYS A 615 38.61 -9.84 -20.65
C LYS A 615 39.12 -11.29 -20.68
N ILE A 616 38.37 -12.22 -21.32
CA ILE A 616 38.83 -13.60 -21.49
C ILE A 616 40.01 -13.68 -22.47
N ILE A 617 39.97 -12.97 -23.59
CA ILE A 617 41.07 -12.96 -24.56
C ILE A 617 42.33 -12.34 -23.94
N VAL A 618 42.18 -11.25 -23.20
CA VAL A 618 43.33 -10.62 -22.48
C VAL A 618 43.83 -11.53 -21.35
N GLY A 619 42.90 -12.15 -20.57
CA GLY A 619 43.25 -13.10 -19.52
C GLY A 619 43.93 -14.37 -20.04
N VAL A 620 43.47 -14.94 -21.16
CA VAL A 620 44.13 -16.09 -21.81
C VAL A 620 45.48 -15.69 -22.40
N GLY A 621 45.58 -14.49 -23.01
CA GLY A 621 46.85 -13.97 -23.52
C GLY A 621 47.88 -13.80 -22.39
N PHE A 622 47.53 -13.22 -21.25
CA PHE A 622 48.40 -13.14 -20.08
C PHE A 622 48.70 -14.52 -19.47
N GLY A 623 47.72 -15.44 -19.44
CA GLY A 623 47.91 -16.81 -18.95
C GLY A 623 48.94 -17.59 -19.80
N VAL A 624 48.85 -17.51 -21.14
CA VAL A 624 49.76 -18.17 -22.07
C VAL A 624 51.20 -17.60 -21.98
N THR A 625 51.32 -16.27 -21.87
CA THR A 625 52.65 -15.64 -21.70
C THR A 625 53.25 -15.98 -20.35
N ALA A 626 52.47 -16.03 -19.27
CA ALA A 626 52.99 -16.47 -17.95
C ALA A 626 53.36 -17.94 -17.95
N LEU A 627 52.61 -18.80 -18.63
CA LEU A 627 52.91 -20.24 -18.76
C LEU A 627 54.21 -20.45 -19.58
N CYS A 628 54.39 -19.71 -20.66
CA CYS A 628 55.66 -19.75 -21.45
C CYS A 628 56.86 -19.30 -20.61
N LEU A 629 56.72 -18.24 -19.82
CA LEU A 629 57.76 -17.78 -18.90
C LEU A 629 58.08 -18.81 -17.82
N VAL A 630 57.06 -19.48 -17.24
CA VAL A 630 57.24 -20.55 -16.27
C VAL A 630 57.97 -21.75 -16.92
N ILE A 631 57.57 -22.14 -18.14
CA ILE A 631 58.26 -23.25 -18.85
C ILE A 631 59.75 -22.90 -19.14
N ILE A 632 60.02 -21.67 -19.50
CA ILE A 632 61.40 -21.20 -19.72
C ILE A 632 62.18 -21.21 -18.39
N ILE A 633 61.58 -20.74 -17.30
CA ILE A 633 62.20 -20.73 -15.95
C ILE A 633 62.40 -22.18 -15.46
N VAL A 634 61.44 -23.08 -15.63
CA VAL A 634 61.51 -24.50 -15.27
C VAL A 634 62.62 -25.18 -16.12
N GLY A 635 62.69 -24.86 -17.42
CA GLY A 635 63.76 -25.33 -18.33
C GLY A 635 65.14 -24.91 -17.86
N ILE A 636 65.30 -23.68 -17.43
CA ILE A 636 66.58 -23.13 -16.89
C ILE A 636 66.89 -23.78 -15.55
N PHE A 637 65.94 -24.02 -14.69
CA PHE A 637 66.15 -24.72 -13.41
C PHE A 637 66.40 -26.24 -13.58
N TRP A 638 65.78 -26.85 -14.62
CA TRP A 638 66.06 -28.26 -14.94
C TRP A 638 67.48 -28.44 -15.47
N TRP A 639 67.96 -27.49 -16.29
CA TRP A 639 69.35 -27.48 -16.80
C TRP A 639 70.37 -27.25 -15.67
N LYS A 640 70.01 -26.57 -14.57
CA LYS A 640 70.90 -26.30 -13.41
C LYS A 640 70.76 -27.31 -12.26
N GLY A 641 70.01 -28.40 -12.41
CA GLY A 641 70.00 -29.53 -11.44
C GLY A 641 69.31 -29.23 -10.06
N TYR A 642 68.52 -28.20 -9.95
CA TYR A 642 68.03 -27.73 -8.63
C TYR A 642 66.78 -28.44 -8.09
N PHE A 643 66.16 -29.40 -8.78
CA PHE A 643 64.85 -29.94 -8.44
C PHE A 643 64.79 -31.19 -7.55
N LYS A 644 65.91 -31.65 -7.01
CA LYS A 644 65.92 -32.85 -6.12
C LYS A 644 65.55 -32.57 -4.66
N GLY A 645 65.33 -31.30 -4.24
CA GLY A 645 65.11 -30.93 -2.81
C GLY A 645 63.68 -30.58 -2.42
N ILE A 646 62.77 -30.34 -3.36
CA ILE A 646 61.47 -29.68 -3.03
C ILE A 646 60.28 -30.68 -2.94
N ILE A 647 60.39 -31.90 -3.48
CA ILE A 647 59.29 -32.89 -3.51
C ILE A 647 59.04 -33.52 -2.11
N ARG A 648 59.90 -33.34 -1.12
CA ARG A 648 59.71 -33.86 0.24
C ARG A 648 58.98 -32.91 1.20
N LYS A 649 58.61 -31.66 0.83
CA LYS A 649 57.98 -30.71 1.73
C LYS A 649 56.49 -30.46 1.49
N ILE A 650 55.92 -31.02 0.40
CA ILE A 650 54.50 -30.79 0.04
C ILE A 650 53.52 -31.83 0.63
N LYS A 651 54.06 -32.89 1.23
CA LYS A 651 53.21 -33.96 1.82
C LYS A 651 52.79 -33.76 3.30
N ASP A 652 53.24 -32.71 3.97
CA ASP A 652 52.97 -32.48 5.40
C ASP A 652 52.06 -31.25 5.69
N THR A 653 51.45 -30.66 4.68
CA THR A 653 50.57 -29.45 4.87
C THR A 653 49.06 -29.73 4.70
N GLU A 654 48.68 -30.99 4.48
CA GLU A 654 47.25 -31.39 4.36
C GLU A 654 46.63 -31.86 5.70
N ARG A 655 47.14 -31.44 6.83
CA ARG A 655 46.58 -31.79 8.15
C ARG A 655 46.38 -30.60 9.06
N ARG A 656 45.69 -29.54 8.60
CA ARG A 656 45.09 -28.55 9.52
C ARG A 656 44.16 -27.67 8.73
N ASP A 657 42.88 -28.08 8.53
CA ASP A 657 41.72 -27.19 8.41
C ASP A 657 40.44 -28.01 8.63
N CYS A 658 40.21 -28.30 9.90
CA CYS A 658 38.96 -28.92 10.38
C CYS A 658 38.25 -27.91 11.27
N LEU A 659 37.68 -26.84 10.67
CA LEU A 659 36.82 -25.86 11.38
C LEU A 659 35.78 -25.18 10.46
N THR A 660 35.42 -25.82 9.35
CA THR A 660 34.22 -25.49 8.59
C THR A 660 33.45 -26.80 8.38
N GLY A 661 32.20 -26.88 8.88
CA GLY A 661 31.37 -28.08 8.89
C GLY A 661 30.94 -28.57 7.50
N THR A 662 31.89 -28.81 6.60
CA THR A 662 31.70 -29.38 5.27
C THR A 662 32.26 -30.79 5.23
N PHE A 663 31.38 -31.74 4.87
CA PHE A 663 31.78 -33.15 4.69
C PHE A 663 32.13 -33.40 3.22
N THR A 664 33.16 -34.21 2.95
CA THR A 664 33.42 -34.64 1.57
C THR A 664 32.43 -35.71 1.16
N LEU A 665 32.08 -35.79 -0.14
CA LEU A 665 31.19 -36.82 -0.67
C LEU A 665 31.69 -38.26 -0.33
N LYS A 666 33.00 -38.46 -0.26
CA LYS A 666 33.60 -39.75 0.12
C LYS A 666 33.27 -40.08 1.57
N GLN A 667 33.41 -39.17 2.50
CA GLN A 667 33.07 -39.39 3.91
C GLN A 667 31.59 -39.74 4.10
N ILE A 668 30.71 -39.11 3.32
CA ILE A 668 29.26 -39.37 3.38
C ILE A 668 28.94 -40.74 2.76
N ARG A 669 29.57 -41.16 1.67
CA ARG A 669 29.39 -42.48 1.09
C ARG A 669 29.91 -43.55 2.04
N ASP A 670 31.10 -43.36 2.60
CA ASP A 670 31.68 -44.31 3.59
C ASP A 670 30.75 -44.42 4.84
N ALA A 671 30.20 -43.27 5.32
CA ALA A 671 29.31 -43.25 6.47
C ALA A 671 27.96 -43.92 6.23
N THR A 672 27.42 -43.89 4.99
CA THR A 672 26.11 -44.45 4.62
C THR A 672 26.22 -45.81 3.92
N GLU A 673 27.42 -46.41 3.83
CA GLU A 673 27.69 -47.61 3.03
C GLU A 673 27.21 -47.44 1.58
N ASP A 674 27.66 -46.35 0.96
CA ASP A 674 27.29 -45.95 -0.39
C ASP A 674 25.75 -45.81 -0.63
N PHE A 675 25.06 -45.21 0.37
CA PHE A 675 23.59 -45.05 0.39
C PHE A 675 22.84 -46.37 0.35
N SER A 676 23.32 -47.37 1.11
CA SER A 676 22.70 -48.69 1.21
C SER A 676 21.20 -48.60 1.52
N PRO A 677 20.35 -49.36 0.85
CA PRO A 677 18.93 -49.49 1.17
C PRO A 677 18.64 -49.87 2.60
N ASP A 678 19.54 -50.61 3.26
CA ASP A 678 19.41 -51.06 4.67
C ASP A 678 19.58 -49.89 5.63
N ASN A 679 20.31 -48.86 5.24
CA ASN A 679 20.51 -47.61 6.00
C ASN A 679 19.43 -46.57 5.70
N LYS A 680 18.44 -46.85 4.84
CA LYS A 680 17.35 -45.90 4.51
C LYS A 680 16.37 -45.81 5.67
N ILE A 681 16.28 -44.62 6.30
CA ILE A 681 15.40 -44.37 7.45
C ILE A 681 14.13 -43.62 7.10
N GLY A 682 14.03 -43.10 5.86
CA GLY A 682 12.83 -42.37 5.40
C GLY A 682 12.91 -41.90 3.94
N GLU A 683 11.77 -41.59 3.36
CA GLU A 683 11.67 -40.97 2.05
C GLU A 683 10.53 -39.94 2.04
N GLY A 684 10.80 -38.72 1.59
CA GLY A 684 9.82 -37.65 1.49
C GLY A 684 9.84 -37.01 0.09
N GLY A 685 9.00 -36.00 -0.13
CA GLY A 685 8.87 -35.29 -1.43
C GLY A 685 10.18 -34.69 -1.96
N PHE A 686 11.21 -34.56 -1.10
CA PHE A 686 12.51 -33.98 -1.43
C PHE A 686 13.62 -35.01 -1.59
N GLY A 687 13.35 -36.29 -1.37
CA GLY A 687 14.28 -37.39 -1.57
C GLY A 687 14.45 -38.31 -0.35
N PRO A 688 15.25 -39.42 -0.48
CA PRO A 688 15.48 -40.38 0.57
C PRO A 688 16.46 -39.83 1.63
N VAL A 689 16.28 -40.35 2.88
CA VAL A 689 17.14 -40.06 4.02
C VAL A 689 17.79 -41.36 4.53
N TYR A 690 19.09 -41.34 4.73
CA TYR A 690 19.88 -42.50 5.18
C TYR A 690 20.50 -42.21 6.54
N LYS A 691 20.56 -43.23 7.40
CA LYS A 691 21.37 -43.21 8.59
C LYS A 691 22.84 -43.41 8.19
N GLY A 692 23.73 -42.62 8.76
CA GLY A 692 25.17 -42.74 8.54
C GLY A 692 25.91 -42.72 9.86
N GLN A 693 27.08 -43.39 9.90
CA GLN A 693 28.01 -43.31 11.01
C GLN A 693 29.33 -42.77 10.53
N LEU A 694 29.72 -41.62 11.03
CA LEU A 694 31.02 -41.01 10.74
C LEU A 694 32.18 -41.77 11.37
N SER A 695 33.39 -41.53 10.89
CA SER A 695 34.62 -42.22 11.34
C SER A 695 34.94 -42.00 12.83
N ASP A 696 34.37 -40.98 13.46
CA ASP A 696 34.47 -40.69 14.91
C ASP A 696 33.38 -41.36 15.73
N GLY A 697 32.49 -42.12 15.09
CA GLY A 697 31.36 -42.82 15.73
C GLY A 697 30.07 -41.99 15.80
N THR A 698 30.09 -40.72 15.36
CA THR A 698 28.91 -39.83 15.37
C THR A 698 27.85 -40.34 14.40
N LEU A 699 26.59 -40.46 14.86
CA LEU A 699 25.46 -40.81 14.03
C LEU A 699 24.91 -39.58 13.34
N VAL A 700 24.69 -39.68 12.04
CA VAL A 700 24.14 -38.59 11.17
C VAL A 700 22.98 -39.10 10.35
N ALA A 701 22.07 -38.19 9.98
CA ALA A 701 21.03 -38.40 9.00
C ALA A 701 21.38 -37.70 7.70
N VAL A 702 21.52 -38.45 6.61
CA VAL A 702 21.96 -37.93 5.30
C VAL A 702 20.80 -37.92 4.33
N LYS A 703 20.33 -36.72 3.96
CA LYS A 703 19.24 -36.52 2.99
C LYS A 703 19.81 -36.25 1.61
N GLN A 704 19.49 -37.11 0.63
CA GLN A 704 19.85 -36.98 -0.76
C GLN A 704 18.71 -36.29 -1.51
N LEU A 705 18.96 -35.08 -2.01
CA LEU A 705 17.92 -34.29 -2.69
C LEU A 705 17.66 -34.81 -4.11
N SER A 706 16.40 -35.04 -4.43
CA SER A 706 16.01 -35.50 -5.77
C SER A 706 16.18 -34.38 -6.81
N SER A 707 16.60 -34.72 -8.03
CA SER A 707 16.74 -33.79 -9.17
C SER A 707 15.43 -33.11 -9.60
N ARG A 708 14.27 -33.55 -9.08
CA ARG A 708 12.97 -32.89 -9.23
C ARG A 708 12.74 -31.76 -8.26
N SER A 709 13.53 -31.64 -7.19
CA SER A 709 13.47 -30.47 -6.31
C SER A 709 14.20 -29.31 -6.98
N ARG A 710 13.51 -28.19 -7.23
CA ARG A 710 14.04 -26.97 -7.88
C ARG A 710 15.13 -26.24 -7.08
N GLN A 711 15.84 -26.91 -6.19
CA GLN A 711 16.85 -26.34 -5.30
C GLN A 711 18.30 -26.59 -5.73
N GLY A 712 18.57 -27.14 -6.90
CA GLY A 712 19.97 -27.40 -7.32
C GLY A 712 20.19 -27.31 -8.82
N ASN A 713 21.17 -26.53 -9.25
CA ASN A 713 21.80 -26.59 -10.56
C ASN A 713 22.76 -27.79 -10.58
N GLY A 714 22.37 -28.87 -11.24
CA GLY A 714 23.28 -29.80 -11.91
C GLY A 714 24.01 -30.86 -11.08
N ASP A 715 24.36 -30.66 -9.80
CA ASP A 715 25.08 -31.61 -8.96
C ASP A 715 24.20 -32.17 -7.83
N GLN A 716 24.41 -33.43 -7.45
CA GLN A 716 23.69 -34.08 -6.35
C GLN A 716 23.94 -33.31 -5.04
N LEU A 717 22.93 -32.58 -4.57
CA LEU A 717 23.00 -31.91 -3.27
C LEU A 717 22.67 -32.92 -2.14
N ILE A 718 23.50 -32.97 -1.15
CA ILE A 718 23.37 -33.82 0.04
C ILE A 718 23.36 -32.93 1.27
N LEU A 719 22.34 -33.14 2.13
CA LEU A 719 22.23 -32.44 3.42
C LEU A 719 22.52 -33.45 4.53
N VAL A 720 23.36 -33.07 5.50
CA VAL A 720 23.74 -33.90 6.67
C VAL A 720 23.16 -33.24 7.91
N TYR A 721 22.43 -34.02 8.68
CA TYR A 721 21.77 -33.60 9.91
C TYR A 721 22.19 -34.49 11.10
N GLU A 722 21.98 -33.98 12.29
CA GLU A 722 21.99 -34.79 13.52
C GLU A 722 20.96 -35.92 13.43
N TYR A 723 21.35 -37.14 13.83
CA TYR A 723 20.44 -38.27 13.82
C TYR A 723 19.51 -38.23 15.05
N MET A 724 18.21 -38.47 14.84
CA MET A 724 17.19 -38.46 15.89
C MET A 724 16.70 -39.87 16.16
N GLU A 725 16.94 -40.33 17.39
CA GLU A 725 16.74 -41.74 17.78
C GLU A 725 15.27 -42.13 17.85
N ASN A 726 14.38 -41.19 18.25
CA ASN A 726 12.95 -41.44 18.47
C ASN A 726 12.05 -41.08 17.29
N ASN A 727 12.63 -40.88 16.09
CA ASN A 727 11.90 -40.59 14.88
C ASN A 727 11.04 -39.30 15.01
N SER A 728 9.90 -39.21 14.33
CA SER A 728 9.02 -38.07 14.38
C SER A 728 7.97 -38.14 15.49
N LEU A 729 7.48 -36.98 15.92
CA LEU A 729 6.38 -36.88 16.88
C LEU A 729 5.11 -37.59 16.35
N ALA A 730 4.87 -37.58 15.05
CA ALA A 730 3.78 -38.32 14.41
C ALA A 730 3.94 -39.85 14.60
N HIS A 731 5.18 -40.34 14.48
CA HIS A 731 5.48 -41.76 14.71
C HIS A 731 5.22 -42.12 16.17
N ALA A 732 5.68 -41.28 17.09
CA ALA A 732 5.49 -41.52 18.54
C ALA A 732 3.99 -41.47 18.97
N LEU A 733 3.17 -40.61 18.34
CA LEU A 733 1.76 -40.44 18.71
C LEU A 733 0.82 -41.45 18.03
N PHE A 734 1.06 -41.78 16.72
CA PHE A 734 0.07 -42.47 15.87
C PHE A 734 0.48 -43.86 15.40
N SER A 735 1.73 -44.32 15.61
CA SER A 735 2.16 -45.65 15.16
C SER A 735 1.55 -46.75 16.04
N SER A 736 1.03 -47.81 15.42
CA SER A 736 0.39 -48.93 16.10
C SER A 736 1.37 -50.03 16.55
N LYS A 737 2.60 -50.08 15.97
CA LYS A 737 3.55 -51.18 16.19
C LYS A 737 4.66 -50.87 17.20
N ASP A 738 5.10 -49.59 17.31
CA ASP A 738 6.20 -49.20 18.22
C ASP A 738 5.85 -47.90 18.94
N GLN A 739 4.69 -47.88 19.64
CA GLN A 739 4.18 -46.67 20.26
C GLN A 739 4.99 -46.34 21.53
N LEU A 740 5.79 -45.28 21.47
CA LEU A 740 6.38 -44.66 22.65
C LEU A 740 5.26 -44.15 23.56
N LYS A 741 5.26 -44.61 24.81
CA LYS A 741 4.30 -44.12 25.82
C LYS A 741 4.71 -42.68 26.18
N LEU A 742 4.14 -41.68 25.53
CA LEU A 742 4.29 -40.27 25.91
C LEU A 742 3.28 -39.96 27.01
N ASP A 743 3.76 -39.86 28.25
CA ASP A 743 2.96 -39.36 29.39
C ASP A 743 2.60 -37.89 29.25
N TRP A 744 1.73 -37.38 30.10
CA TRP A 744 1.27 -35.99 30.02
C TRP A 744 2.43 -34.98 30.17
N ALA A 745 3.33 -35.19 31.13
CA ALA A 745 4.46 -34.29 31.38
C ALA A 745 5.39 -34.17 30.14
N THR A 746 5.64 -35.30 29.46
CA THR A 746 6.42 -35.33 28.22
C THR A 746 5.71 -34.62 27.07
N ARG A 747 4.40 -34.85 26.92
CA ARG A 747 3.60 -34.13 25.86
C ARG A 747 3.61 -32.62 26.07
N LEU A 748 3.44 -32.15 27.32
CA LEU A 748 3.50 -30.71 27.64
C LEU A 748 4.90 -30.15 27.36
N ARG A 749 5.96 -30.87 27.75
CA ARG A 749 7.35 -30.49 27.49
C ARG A 749 7.63 -30.40 25.98
N ILE A 750 7.11 -31.31 25.17
CA ILE A 750 7.22 -31.32 23.72
C ILE A 750 6.52 -30.06 23.16
N CYS A 751 5.30 -29.74 23.58
CA CYS A 751 4.60 -28.53 23.12
C CYS A 751 5.37 -27.24 23.44
N ILE A 752 5.90 -27.11 24.66
CA ILE A 752 6.75 -25.97 25.08
C ILE A 752 8.04 -25.92 24.24
N GLY A 753 8.68 -27.08 24.00
CA GLY A 753 9.91 -27.18 23.23
C GLY A 753 9.71 -26.75 21.76
N ILE A 754 8.60 -27.12 21.11
CA ILE A 754 8.25 -26.68 19.77
C ILE A 754 8.03 -25.16 19.77
N ALA A 755 7.30 -24.62 20.76
CA ALA A 755 7.07 -23.19 20.90
C ALA A 755 8.38 -22.39 21.03
N LYS A 756 9.33 -22.88 21.84
CA LYS A 756 10.68 -22.28 21.97
C LYS A 756 11.46 -22.32 20.67
N GLY A 757 11.42 -23.45 19.96
CA GLY A 757 12.06 -23.57 18.64
C GLY A 757 11.50 -22.57 17.62
N LEU A 758 10.19 -22.37 17.57
CA LEU A 758 9.54 -21.38 16.72
C LEU A 758 9.82 -19.95 17.17
N ALA A 759 9.84 -19.66 18.48
CA ALA A 759 10.23 -18.34 19.01
C ALA A 759 11.65 -17.97 18.57
N PHE A 760 12.59 -18.95 18.66
CA PHE A 760 13.95 -18.74 18.14
C PHE A 760 13.96 -18.41 16.65
N LEU A 761 13.24 -19.15 15.79
CA LEU A 761 13.20 -18.93 14.35
C LEU A 761 12.57 -17.58 13.98
N HIS A 762 11.51 -17.16 14.68
CA HIS A 762 10.75 -15.96 14.36
C HIS A 762 11.32 -14.68 14.96
N GLU A 763 11.92 -14.75 16.16
CA GLU A 763 12.20 -13.56 16.97
C GLU A 763 13.66 -13.41 17.37
N GLU A 764 14.37 -14.52 17.70
CA GLU A 764 15.73 -14.48 18.26
C GLU A 764 16.82 -14.71 17.20
N SER A 765 16.53 -15.44 16.13
CA SER A 765 17.48 -15.71 15.05
C SER A 765 17.86 -14.44 14.31
N ARG A 766 19.16 -14.31 13.93
CA ARG A 766 19.66 -13.18 13.11
C ARG A 766 18.89 -13.03 11.80
N LEU A 767 18.49 -14.13 11.20
CA LEU A 767 17.63 -14.18 10.01
C LEU A 767 16.31 -14.79 10.44
N LYS A 768 15.26 -14.01 10.46
CA LYS A 768 13.91 -14.48 10.81
C LYS A 768 13.41 -15.44 9.75
N ILE A 769 12.98 -16.61 10.16
CA ILE A 769 12.63 -17.74 9.29
C ILE A 769 11.20 -18.15 9.53
N VAL A 770 10.37 -18.19 8.48
CA VAL A 770 9.05 -18.81 8.48
C VAL A 770 9.17 -20.20 7.89
N HIS A 771 8.79 -21.22 8.64
CA HIS A 771 8.99 -22.62 8.28
C HIS A 771 8.01 -23.12 7.20
N ARG A 772 6.72 -22.72 7.26
CA ARG A 772 5.63 -22.98 6.30
C ARG A 772 5.08 -24.40 6.26
N ASP A 773 5.70 -25.37 6.97
CA ASP A 773 5.23 -26.75 6.99
C ASP A 773 5.38 -27.39 8.38
N ILE A 774 4.96 -26.65 9.41
CA ILE A 774 4.92 -27.16 10.80
C ILE A 774 3.79 -28.20 10.92
N LYS A 775 4.17 -29.42 11.26
CA LYS A 775 3.28 -30.58 11.45
C LYS A 775 3.99 -31.65 12.28
N ALA A 776 3.25 -32.60 12.85
CA ALA A 776 3.81 -33.63 13.71
C ALA A 776 4.89 -34.53 13.04
N THR A 777 4.86 -34.71 11.70
CA THR A 777 5.88 -35.46 10.96
C THR A 777 7.19 -34.68 10.80
N ASN A 778 7.19 -33.38 10.93
CA ASN A 778 8.36 -32.50 10.79
C ASN A 778 8.93 -32.07 12.15
N VAL A 779 8.41 -32.60 13.24
CA VAL A 779 8.99 -32.48 14.59
C VAL A 779 9.64 -33.84 14.91
N LEU A 780 10.96 -33.85 15.02
CA LEU A 780 11.74 -35.06 15.38
C LEU A 780 12.02 -35.06 16.89
N LEU A 781 12.22 -36.24 17.46
CA LEU A 781 12.50 -36.42 18.88
C LEU A 781 13.91 -37.02 19.07
N ASP A 782 14.73 -36.35 19.89
CA ASP A 782 16.05 -36.88 20.28
C ASP A 782 15.94 -38.05 21.28
N GLY A 783 17.05 -38.64 21.71
CA GLY A 783 17.09 -39.75 22.66
C GLY A 783 16.44 -39.44 24.02
N ASN A 784 16.32 -38.17 24.40
CA ASN A 784 15.68 -37.66 25.61
C ASN A 784 14.24 -37.19 25.40
N LEU A 785 13.67 -37.42 24.22
CA LEU A 785 12.33 -36.96 23.80
C LEU A 785 12.20 -35.43 23.74
N ASN A 786 13.30 -34.69 23.50
CA ASN A 786 13.21 -33.27 23.22
C ASN A 786 12.86 -33.06 21.75
N PRO A 787 11.94 -32.12 21.42
CA PRO A 787 11.53 -31.88 20.06
C PRO A 787 12.57 -31.02 19.29
N LYS A 788 12.82 -31.40 18.05
CA LYS A 788 13.64 -30.68 17.07
C LYS A 788 12.81 -30.43 15.81
N ILE A 789 12.67 -29.18 15.41
CA ILE A 789 11.99 -28.81 14.16
C ILE A 789 12.89 -29.20 12.99
N SER A 790 12.32 -29.85 11.97
CA SER A 790 13.05 -30.38 10.81
C SER A 790 12.33 -30.06 9.50
N ASP A 791 12.99 -30.37 8.37
CA ASP A 791 12.50 -30.20 7.00
C ASP A 791 12.22 -28.76 6.60
N PHE A 792 13.26 -27.94 6.59
CA PHE A 792 13.25 -26.54 6.12
C PHE A 792 13.14 -26.39 4.60
N GLY A 793 12.75 -27.44 3.86
CA GLY A 793 12.65 -27.43 2.39
C GLY A 793 11.68 -26.40 1.83
N LEU A 794 10.70 -25.95 2.60
CA LEU A 794 9.76 -24.90 2.28
C LEU A 794 10.00 -23.59 3.02
N ALA A 795 11.00 -23.55 3.93
CA ALA A 795 11.25 -22.39 4.76
C ALA A 795 11.62 -21.14 3.93
N ARG A 796 11.23 -19.98 4.43
CA ARG A 796 11.60 -18.69 3.87
C ARG A 796 12.11 -17.74 4.93
N LEU A 797 13.01 -16.85 4.53
CA LEU A 797 13.41 -15.74 5.37
C LEU A 797 12.20 -14.78 5.50
N ASP A 798 11.88 -14.41 6.71
CA ASP A 798 10.94 -13.34 7.02
C ASP A 798 11.72 -12.02 6.92
N GLU A 799 11.82 -11.47 5.72
CA GLU A 799 12.50 -10.20 5.45
C GLU A 799 11.59 -9.05 5.92
N GLU A 800 11.25 -8.94 7.21
CA GLU A 800 10.49 -7.83 7.83
C GLU A 800 9.28 -7.29 7.03
N LYS A 801 8.88 -7.97 5.96
CA LYS A 801 7.72 -7.62 5.13
C LYS A 801 6.52 -8.36 5.68
N THR A 802 5.58 -7.61 6.17
CA THR A 802 4.43 -8.09 6.94
C THR A 802 3.54 -9.10 6.22
N HIS A 803 3.55 -9.18 4.89
CA HIS A 803 2.88 -10.24 4.12
C HIS A 803 3.54 -10.42 2.75
N VAL A 804 4.07 -11.59 2.48
CA VAL A 804 4.57 -11.96 1.14
C VAL A 804 3.55 -12.88 0.50
N THR A 805 2.91 -12.45 -0.60
CA THR A 805 2.14 -13.36 -1.45
C THR A 805 3.08 -14.33 -2.14
N THR A 806 3.04 -15.59 -1.73
CA THR A 806 3.90 -16.61 -2.29
C THR A 806 3.07 -17.75 -2.86
N ARG A 807 3.67 -18.54 -3.74
CA ARG A 807 3.06 -19.80 -4.15
C ARG A 807 2.72 -20.62 -2.89
N ILE A 808 1.45 -20.97 -2.74
CA ILE A 808 0.95 -21.76 -1.63
C ILE A 808 1.66 -23.12 -1.64
N ALA A 809 2.33 -23.44 -0.55
CA ALA A 809 3.05 -24.70 -0.37
C ALA A 809 3.02 -25.09 1.11
N GLY A 810 2.94 -26.39 1.40
CA GLY A 810 2.81 -26.93 2.73
C GLY A 810 1.73 -28.03 2.80
N THR A 811 1.32 -28.41 4.00
CA THR A 811 0.37 -29.49 4.20
C THR A 811 -1.01 -28.95 4.53
N ILE A 812 -2.00 -29.23 3.64
CA ILE A 812 -3.41 -28.83 3.85
C ILE A 812 -3.88 -29.41 5.20
N GLY A 813 -4.56 -28.58 6.00
CA GLY A 813 -5.05 -28.90 7.34
C GLY A 813 -4.21 -28.29 8.45
N TYR A 814 -2.94 -27.98 8.20
CA TYR A 814 -2.08 -27.21 9.12
C TYR A 814 -1.86 -25.78 8.64
N MET A 815 -2.21 -25.47 7.40
CA MET A 815 -2.05 -24.13 6.84
C MET A 815 -3.02 -23.14 7.46
N ALA A 816 -2.53 -21.95 7.77
CA ALA A 816 -3.36 -20.82 8.18
C ALA A 816 -4.30 -20.38 7.05
N PRO A 817 -5.54 -19.94 7.34
CA PRO A 817 -6.54 -19.59 6.33
C PRO A 817 -6.07 -18.50 5.36
N GLU A 818 -5.46 -17.45 5.85
CA GLU A 818 -4.92 -16.35 5.03
C GLU A 818 -3.82 -16.80 4.08
N TYR A 819 -3.04 -17.81 4.49
CA TYR A 819 -2.01 -18.38 3.63
C TYR A 819 -2.59 -19.36 2.61
N ALA A 820 -3.53 -20.22 3.02
CA ALA A 820 -4.17 -21.22 2.15
C ALA A 820 -5.07 -20.60 1.08
N LEU A 821 -5.80 -19.53 1.38
CA LEU A 821 -6.78 -18.90 0.48
C LEU A 821 -6.17 -17.79 -0.38
N TRP A 822 -5.27 -16.99 0.18
CA TRP A 822 -4.77 -15.77 -0.47
C TRP A 822 -3.26 -15.75 -0.66
N GLY A 823 -2.53 -16.78 -0.17
CA GLY A 823 -1.07 -16.83 -0.25
C GLY A 823 -0.35 -15.83 0.67
N TYR A 824 -1.06 -15.20 1.62
CA TYR A 824 -0.47 -14.25 2.58
C TYR A 824 0.36 -14.99 3.61
N LEU A 825 1.68 -14.91 3.47
CA LEU A 825 2.63 -15.57 4.35
C LEU A 825 3.21 -14.58 5.37
N SER A 826 3.13 -14.95 6.66
CA SER A 826 3.85 -14.31 7.77
C SER A 826 4.22 -15.39 8.78
N TYR A 827 5.08 -15.07 9.77
CA TYR A 827 5.38 -15.97 10.88
C TYR A 827 4.12 -16.41 11.65
N LYS A 828 3.01 -15.64 11.60
CA LYS A 828 1.71 -16.01 12.19
C LYS A 828 1.08 -17.24 11.51
N ALA A 829 1.53 -17.63 10.32
CA ALA A 829 1.11 -18.88 9.71
C ALA A 829 1.68 -20.11 10.45
N ASP A 830 2.95 -20.05 10.89
CA ASP A 830 3.54 -21.11 11.70
C ASP A 830 2.92 -21.19 13.10
N VAL A 831 2.50 -20.04 13.68
CA VAL A 831 1.74 -19.99 14.94
C VAL A 831 0.43 -20.75 14.82
N TYR A 832 -0.29 -20.59 13.71
CA TYR A 832 -1.52 -21.34 13.45
C TYR A 832 -1.25 -22.84 13.34
N SER A 833 -0.22 -23.23 12.56
CA SER A 833 0.18 -24.62 12.40
C SER A 833 0.60 -25.26 13.73
N TYR A 834 1.30 -24.51 14.59
CA TYR A 834 1.63 -24.92 15.96
C TYR A 834 0.37 -25.23 16.77
N GLY A 835 -0.65 -24.37 16.75
CA GLY A 835 -1.90 -24.62 17.45
C GLY A 835 -2.59 -25.92 17.02
N VAL A 836 -2.57 -26.24 15.71
CA VAL A 836 -3.08 -27.52 15.19
C VAL A 836 -2.27 -28.71 15.73
N VAL A 837 -0.94 -28.62 15.74
CA VAL A 837 -0.05 -29.67 16.29
C VAL A 837 -0.33 -29.90 17.78
N VAL A 838 -0.57 -28.85 18.55
CA VAL A 838 -0.92 -28.97 19.98
C VAL A 838 -2.20 -29.81 20.15
N PHE A 839 -3.23 -29.62 19.32
CA PHE A 839 -4.44 -30.44 19.39
C PHE A 839 -4.18 -31.91 19.04
N GLU A 840 -3.27 -32.21 18.12
CA GLU A 840 -2.83 -33.58 17.84
C GLU A 840 -2.12 -34.21 19.05
N VAL A 841 -1.23 -33.45 19.70
CA VAL A 841 -0.49 -33.91 20.88
C VAL A 841 -1.43 -34.18 22.06
N VAL A 842 -2.37 -33.29 22.31
CA VAL A 842 -3.34 -33.40 23.43
C VAL A 842 -4.30 -34.58 23.20
N SER A 843 -4.85 -34.67 21.99
CA SER A 843 -5.87 -35.69 21.68
C SER A 843 -5.32 -37.06 21.32
N GLY A 844 -4.03 -37.18 20.95
CA GLY A 844 -3.46 -38.42 20.43
C GLY A 844 -4.06 -38.84 19.08
N LYS A 845 -4.79 -37.95 18.37
CA LYS A 845 -5.45 -38.21 17.12
C LYS A 845 -4.81 -37.42 16.00
N ASN A 846 -4.59 -38.08 14.84
CA ASN A 846 -4.05 -37.43 13.66
C ASN A 846 -5.12 -36.55 13.00
N TYR A 847 -4.78 -35.33 12.65
CA TYR A 847 -5.67 -34.39 11.99
C TYR A 847 -6.29 -34.94 10.70
N LYS A 848 -5.52 -35.67 9.87
CA LYS A 848 -5.96 -36.26 8.59
C LYS A 848 -6.92 -37.43 8.75
N ASN A 849 -6.82 -38.21 9.83
CA ASN A 849 -7.58 -39.41 10.07
C ASN A 849 -8.74 -39.20 11.06
N PHE A 850 -9.07 -37.94 11.32
CA PHE A 850 -10.23 -37.62 12.13
C PHE A 850 -11.49 -37.93 11.32
N MET A 851 -12.23 -38.97 11.75
CA MET A 851 -13.53 -39.29 11.18
C MET A 851 -14.56 -38.23 11.64
N PRO A 852 -15.27 -37.59 10.72
CA PRO A 852 -16.36 -36.68 11.08
C PRO A 852 -17.38 -37.45 11.93
N SER A 853 -17.60 -37.04 13.16
CA SER A 853 -18.72 -37.47 13.97
C SER A 853 -19.71 -36.32 14.06
N ASP A 854 -21.01 -36.62 14.25
CA ASP A 854 -22.13 -35.71 14.28
C ASP A 854 -21.76 -34.24 14.58
N ASN A 855 -21.76 -33.41 13.53
CA ASN A 855 -21.51 -31.95 13.51
C ASN A 855 -20.06 -31.43 13.57
N CYS A 856 -19.00 -32.25 13.59
CA CYS A 856 -17.60 -31.75 13.60
C CYS A 856 -16.83 -32.22 12.36
N VAL A 857 -16.30 -31.28 11.55
CA VAL A 857 -15.61 -31.57 10.28
C VAL A 857 -14.12 -31.93 10.51
N CYS A 858 -13.50 -31.45 11.56
CA CYS A 858 -12.09 -31.69 11.88
C CYS A 858 -11.78 -31.54 13.39
N LEU A 859 -10.55 -31.86 13.77
CA LEU A 859 -10.07 -31.82 15.15
C LEU A 859 -10.19 -30.42 15.79
N LEU A 860 -9.90 -29.38 15.02
CA LEU A 860 -10.01 -27.98 15.44
C LEU A 860 -11.48 -27.56 15.65
N ASP A 861 -12.37 -28.00 14.79
CA ASP A 861 -13.81 -27.79 14.92
C ASP A 861 -14.36 -28.39 16.22
N LYS A 862 -13.92 -29.61 16.52
CA LYS A 862 -14.23 -30.29 17.79
C LYS A 862 -13.74 -29.48 19.00
N ALA A 863 -12.53 -28.93 18.95
CA ALA A 863 -11.98 -28.13 20.05
C ALA A 863 -12.82 -26.85 20.29
N PHE A 864 -13.27 -26.18 19.24
CA PHE A 864 -14.18 -25.02 19.37
C PHE A 864 -15.54 -25.40 19.91
N HIS A 865 -16.11 -26.53 19.48
CA HIS A 865 -17.38 -27.02 19.99
C HIS A 865 -17.29 -27.32 21.49
N LEU A 866 -16.24 -28.02 21.94
CA LEU A 866 -15.99 -28.33 23.35
C LEU A 866 -15.68 -27.07 24.20
N GLN A 867 -15.02 -26.08 23.63
CA GLN A 867 -14.80 -24.79 24.29
C GLN A 867 -16.14 -24.06 24.58
N ARG A 868 -17.09 -24.10 23.64
CA ARG A 868 -18.44 -23.51 23.83
C ARG A 868 -19.23 -24.26 24.90
N ALA A 869 -19.08 -25.58 24.97
CA ALA A 869 -19.72 -26.41 25.99
C ALA A 869 -19.00 -26.35 27.35
N GLU A 870 -17.97 -25.49 27.49
CA GLU A 870 -17.10 -25.40 28.67
C GLU A 870 -16.45 -26.72 29.10
N ASN A 871 -16.31 -27.67 28.16
CA ASN A 871 -15.86 -29.02 28.41
C ASN A 871 -14.61 -29.44 27.61
N LEU A 872 -13.64 -28.54 27.49
CA LEU A 872 -12.40 -28.77 26.75
C LEU A 872 -11.63 -30.02 27.18
N ILE A 873 -11.81 -30.46 28.44
CA ILE A 873 -11.10 -31.62 28.99
C ILE A 873 -11.42 -32.92 28.23
N GLU A 874 -12.57 -33.01 27.58
CA GLU A 874 -12.95 -34.15 26.75
C GLU A 874 -12.07 -34.32 25.49
N MET A 875 -11.30 -33.31 25.14
CA MET A 875 -10.36 -33.37 24.04
C MET A 875 -9.15 -34.23 24.33
N VAL A 876 -8.81 -34.43 25.60
CA VAL A 876 -7.61 -35.16 26.05
C VAL A 876 -7.71 -36.63 25.68
N ASP A 877 -6.59 -37.20 25.24
CA ASP A 877 -6.40 -38.60 24.93
C ASP A 877 -6.90 -39.49 26.09
N GLU A 878 -7.82 -40.40 25.79
CA GLU A 878 -8.44 -41.29 26.76
C GLU A 878 -7.39 -42.10 27.57
N ARG A 879 -6.27 -42.41 26.96
CA ARG A 879 -5.16 -43.16 27.57
C ARG A 879 -4.46 -42.39 28.68
N LEU A 880 -4.61 -41.05 28.72
CA LEU A 880 -3.95 -40.16 29.68
C LEU A 880 -4.89 -39.59 30.76
N ARG A 881 -6.21 -39.88 30.67
CA ARG A 881 -7.22 -39.27 31.56
C ARG A 881 -6.94 -39.39 33.06
N SER A 882 -6.26 -40.43 33.50
CA SER A 882 -5.88 -40.65 34.90
C SER A 882 -4.61 -39.90 35.34
N GLU A 883 -3.80 -39.42 34.39
CA GLU A 883 -2.46 -38.84 34.66
C GLU A 883 -2.42 -37.33 34.37
N VAL A 884 -3.47 -36.76 33.75
CA VAL A 884 -3.51 -35.38 33.28
C VAL A 884 -3.85 -34.42 34.42
N ASN A 885 -3.09 -33.34 34.54
CA ASN A 885 -3.50 -32.17 35.31
C ASN A 885 -4.53 -31.38 34.51
N PRO A 886 -5.83 -31.30 34.94
CA PRO A 886 -6.88 -30.62 34.15
C PRO A 886 -6.59 -29.17 33.89
N THR A 887 -5.99 -28.45 34.83
CA THR A 887 -5.68 -27.03 34.72
C THR A 887 -4.63 -26.78 33.65
N GLU A 888 -3.55 -27.58 33.62
CA GLU A 888 -2.50 -27.50 32.60
C GLU A 888 -3.06 -27.84 31.20
N ALA A 889 -3.89 -28.87 31.10
CA ALA A 889 -4.50 -29.27 29.84
C ALA A 889 -5.41 -28.20 29.27
N ILE A 890 -6.28 -27.63 30.10
CA ILE A 890 -7.17 -26.52 29.68
C ILE A 890 -6.34 -25.30 29.29
N THR A 891 -5.28 -24.98 30.04
CA THR A 891 -4.35 -23.88 29.71
C THR A 891 -3.72 -24.09 28.34
N LEU A 892 -3.14 -25.27 28.09
CA LEU A 892 -2.50 -25.60 26.81
C LEU A 892 -3.48 -25.51 25.64
N MET A 893 -4.70 -26.02 25.79
CA MET A 893 -5.74 -25.96 24.75
C MET A 893 -6.27 -24.56 24.50
N LYS A 894 -6.42 -23.72 25.54
CA LYS A 894 -6.79 -22.32 25.38
C LYS A 894 -5.72 -21.54 24.60
N VAL A 895 -4.44 -21.77 24.88
CA VAL A 895 -3.33 -21.19 24.11
C VAL A 895 -3.39 -21.67 22.64
N ALA A 896 -3.64 -22.95 22.40
CA ALA A 896 -3.81 -23.49 21.04
C ALA A 896 -4.98 -22.85 20.28
N LEU A 897 -6.11 -22.59 20.95
CA LEU A 897 -7.26 -21.88 20.39
C LEU A 897 -6.89 -20.43 20.01
N LEU A 898 -6.13 -19.72 20.83
CA LEU A 898 -5.61 -18.40 20.49
C LEU A 898 -4.69 -18.45 19.25
N CYS A 899 -3.80 -19.43 19.19
CA CYS A 899 -2.92 -19.62 18.05
C CYS A 899 -3.67 -19.89 16.75
N THR A 900 -4.83 -20.55 16.81
CA THR A 900 -5.67 -20.90 15.65
C THR A 900 -6.76 -19.86 15.35
N SER A 901 -6.62 -18.63 15.84
CA SER A 901 -7.50 -17.50 15.52
C SER A 901 -7.58 -17.26 14.01
N VAL A 902 -8.77 -16.86 13.49
CA VAL A 902 -8.95 -16.54 12.06
C VAL A 902 -8.06 -15.39 11.64
N SER A 903 -8.08 -14.31 12.42
CA SER A 903 -7.26 -13.13 12.17
C SER A 903 -5.80 -13.34 12.64
N PRO A 904 -4.79 -13.18 11.76
CA PRO A 904 -3.39 -13.27 12.15
C PRO A 904 -2.98 -12.29 13.26
N SER A 905 -3.61 -11.12 13.32
CA SER A 905 -3.33 -10.10 14.33
C SER A 905 -3.74 -10.51 15.75
N HIS A 906 -4.71 -11.42 15.88
CA HIS A 906 -5.16 -11.93 17.18
C HIS A 906 -4.35 -13.15 17.67
N ARG A 907 -3.50 -13.72 16.84
CA ARG A 907 -2.61 -14.81 17.25
C ARG A 907 -1.44 -14.23 18.04
N PRO A 908 -1.07 -14.83 19.19
CA PRO A 908 0.11 -14.39 19.93
C PRO A 908 1.40 -14.59 19.13
N THR A 909 2.49 -13.95 19.54
CA THR A 909 3.84 -14.33 19.11
C THR A 909 4.28 -15.63 19.78
N MET A 910 5.30 -16.32 19.26
CA MET A 910 5.72 -17.57 19.87
C MET A 910 6.38 -17.37 21.24
N SER A 911 7.03 -16.24 21.48
CA SER A 911 7.52 -15.85 22.81
C SER A 911 6.39 -15.62 23.81
N GLU A 912 5.27 -15.00 23.39
CA GLU A 912 4.06 -14.88 24.23
C GLU A 912 3.45 -16.25 24.51
N VAL A 913 3.41 -17.17 23.53
CA VAL A 913 2.96 -18.55 23.72
C VAL A 913 3.78 -19.26 24.80
N VAL A 914 5.12 -19.18 24.72
CA VAL A 914 6.02 -19.76 25.74
C VAL A 914 5.72 -19.18 27.11
N ASN A 915 5.58 -17.85 27.22
CA ASN A 915 5.31 -17.18 28.49
C ASN A 915 3.93 -17.55 29.09
N MET A 916 2.90 -17.75 28.25
CA MET A 916 1.59 -18.24 28.70
C MET A 916 1.66 -19.68 29.19
N LEU A 917 2.38 -20.57 28.48
CA LEU A 917 2.52 -21.99 28.87
C LEU A 917 3.39 -22.16 30.10
N GLU A 918 4.35 -21.27 30.35
CA GLU A 918 5.19 -21.28 31.56
C GLU A 918 4.55 -20.49 32.73
N GLY A 919 3.33 -19.94 32.53
CA GLY A 919 2.58 -19.24 33.58
C GLY A 919 3.09 -17.84 33.92
N ARG A 920 3.93 -17.24 33.05
CA ARG A 920 4.49 -15.89 33.23
C ARG A 920 3.51 -14.78 32.81
N ILE A 921 2.59 -15.08 31.89
CA ILE A 921 1.57 -14.18 31.39
C ILE A 921 0.21 -14.88 31.48
N SER A 922 -0.82 -14.12 31.91
CA SER A 922 -2.20 -14.63 31.95
C SER A 922 -2.80 -14.73 30.54
N ILE A 923 -3.58 -15.79 30.29
CA ILE A 923 -4.30 -15.99 29.04
C ILE A 923 -5.47 -15.00 28.98
N PRO A 924 -5.65 -14.24 27.88
CA PRO A 924 -6.79 -13.35 27.69
C PRO A 924 -8.13 -14.07 27.83
N ASN A 925 -9.07 -13.54 28.62
CA ASN A 925 -10.38 -14.15 28.86
C ASN A 925 -11.29 -14.12 27.63
N ALA A 926 -11.05 -13.24 26.66
CA ALA A 926 -11.86 -13.08 25.46
C ALA A 926 -11.21 -13.83 24.28
N ILE A 927 -11.49 -15.11 24.15
CA ILE A 927 -11.31 -15.81 22.88
C ILE A 927 -12.48 -15.37 22.00
N GLN A 928 -12.23 -14.43 21.06
CA GLN A 928 -13.25 -13.96 20.13
C GLN A 928 -13.75 -15.11 19.28
N GLN A 929 -15.04 -15.38 19.39
CA GLN A 929 -15.73 -16.43 18.63
C GLN A 929 -16.42 -15.82 17.42
N PRO A 930 -16.37 -16.43 16.23
CA PRO A 930 -17.26 -16.07 15.12
C PRO A 930 -18.71 -16.28 15.52
N THR A 931 -19.55 -15.33 15.18
CA THR A 931 -21.01 -15.36 15.50
C THR A 931 -21.77 -16.38 14.65
N ASP A 932 -21.23 -16.82 13.51
CA ASP A 932 -21.89 -17.80 12.63
C ASP A 932 -20.88 -18.83 12.07
N PHE A 933 -21.18 -20.12 12.28
CA PHE A 933 -20.33 -21.24 11.87
C PHE A 933 -20.37 -21.53 10.37
N SER A 934 -21.43 -21.15 9.68
CA SER A 934 -21.61 -21.43 8.25
C SER A 934 -20.71 -20.57 7.37
N GLU A 935 -20.23 -19.44 7.89
CA GLU A 935 -19.36 -18.49 7.18
C GLU A 935 -17.90 -18.51 7.65
N ASP A 936 -17.54 -19.38 8.60
CA ASP A 936 -16.16 -19.45 9.09
C ASP A 936 -15.20 -19.91 7.98
N LEU A 937 -14.36 -19.00 7.52
CA LEU A 937 -13.39 -19.20 6.43
C LEU A 937 -12.44 -20.37 6.67
N ARG A 938 -12.17 -20.75 7.94
CA ARG A 938 -11.32 -21.90 8.29
C ARG A 938 -11.90 -23.22 7.81
N PHE A 939 -13.21 -23.37 7.89
CA PHE A 939 -13.92 -24.59 7.55
C PHE A 939 -14.54 -24.58 6.15
N LYS A 940 -14.76 -23.40 5.57
CA LYS A 940 -15.30 -23.25 4.21
C LYS A 940 -14.34 -23.84 3.17
N ALA A 941 -13.07 -23.50 3.21
CA ALA A 941 -12.07 -24.06 2.30
C ALA A 941 -11.93 -25.60 2.44
N MET A 942 -12.10 -26.14 3.64
CA MET A 942 -12.06 -27.59 3.88
C MET A 942 -13.32 -28.29 3.38
N ARG A 943 -14.49 -27.71 3.59
CA ARG A 943 -15.76 -28.21 3.05
C ARG A 943 -15.73 -28.22 1.52
N ASP A 944 -15.27 -27.14 0.90
CA ASP A 944 -15.17 -27.02 -0.56
C ASP A 944 -14.23 -28.08 -1.15
N ILE A 945 -13.09 -28.35 -0.49
CA ILE A 945 -12.15 -29.40 -0.89
C ILE A 945 -12.75 -30.81 -0.68
N HIS A 946 -13.52 -31.02 0.39
CA HIS A 946 -14.18 -32.30 0.65
C HIS A 946 -15.30 -32.58 -0.35
N GLN A 947 -16.13 -31.61 -0.66
CA GLN A 947 -17.17 -31.70 -1.69
C GLN A 947 -16.62 -31.93 -3.09
N GLN A 948 -15.49 -31.32 -3.44
CA GLN A 948 -14.80 -31.57 -4.69
C GLN A 948 -14.29 -33.01 -4.78
N ARG A 949 -13.82 -33.62 -3.69
CA ARG A 949 -13.38 -35.04 -3.65
C ARG A 949 -14.54 -35.99 -3.74
N GLU A 950 -15.65 -35.76 -3.10
CA GLU A 950 -16.86 -36.58 -3.17
C GLU A 950 -17.45 -36.53 -4.59
N ASN A 951 -17.53 -35.35 -5.21
CA ASN A 951 -17.98 -35.21 -6.59
C ASN A 951 -17.06 -35.90 -7.62
N HIS A 952 -15.74 -35.98 -7.35
CA HIS A 952 -14.81 -36.73 -8.18
C HIS A 952 -14.90 -38.23 -7.97
N SER A 953 -15.26 -38.73 -6.79
CA SER A 953 -15.46 -40.15 -6.52
C SER A 953 -16.79 -40.67 -7.07
N LEU A 954 -17.80 -39.79 -7.22
CA LEU A 954 -19.09 -40.12 -7.84
C LEU A 954 -19.07 -40.05 -9.38
N SER A 955 -18.06 -39.43 -9.97
CA SER A 955 -17.86 -39.37 -11.43
C SER A 955 -16.97 -40.49 -11.99
N THR A 956 -16.41 -41.33 -11.11
CA THR A 956 -15.56 -42.49 -11.48
C THR A 956 -16.12 -43.86 -11.05
N SER A 957 -17.40 -43.90 -10.59
CA SER A 957 -18.10 -45.15 -10.31
C SER A 957 -19.13 -45.48 -11.39
#